data_00900af8dbb716249c147b43459b9274
#
_entry.id   00900af8dbb716249c147b43459b9274
#
_cell.length_a   1.000
_cell.length_b   1.000
_cell.length_c   1.000
_cell.angle_alpha   90.00
_cell.angle_beta   90.00
_cell.angle_gamma   90.00
#
_symmetry.space_group_name_H-M   'P 1'
#
loop_
_entity.id
_entity.type
_entity.pdbx_description
1 polymer ?
#
loop_
_entity_poly.entity_id
_entity_poly.type
_entity_poly.pdbx_seq_one_letter_code
_entity_poly.pdbx_strand_id
1 'polypeptide(L)'
;MKNPTTSMLLLFLLFSSQMIGVVYTATNYGEALQMSLFFYEVQQAGVLPEWNEVSWRADSMETDFIPGGWFDAGDHFKFTHTIAYTATILAWGLVEYEAAVSKAGLLDKYKKNLKWGLDYLALADQGGKVVGTIGKDGFDHTWWGSPEVYLRKMKLAAKTDVRPHDIITCTSTVALSASALAAGYLVFKDAGYLTHAKALFAAADSTRSNGEQGIAKSYYPATDFFDELFYAANWLYMATGDKSYLEKAEKDYIPEYPLESQSTEKKFTWGFCWDDHSQAAALLYALNTKNEEWIEQVQHHLDYWTVGYGGKKVSYTSDGMAWLFQWGSTRHATTTAWLAIVAADKLFKDNAELYKRYKDFAKQTFDYIFGDNKLGLSYVIGIGKNPKTVHHRGASGIHDDHWNSLGTEDKGEGFQTEYAHVLYGALEGGPNQDGSFTDEVGAYQNTEVAIDYNAGFTAALCGMINDYGGSSNKSFPPIEKPKWPEFLVSAKINQASGTYTEIKAFAMNHSAWPTRVVKDLSYNYYFDISEILDAGFTVKDITAKIGNDQHSGDEGKASISEPIQHKGNIYYVKISFGDGRVVMPTGQSEHRSECQFRIALPDTAQGAWDPKNDYSMKGLNNQDMVETPYITMYDGDKLIWGEEP
;
A
#
# COMPACT_ATOMS: atom_id res chain seq x y z
N MET A 1 72.46 -46.78 -34.98
CA MET A 1 72.18 -45.97 -36.17
C MET A 1 70.83 -45.30 -36.03
N LYS A 2 70.84 -43.98 -36.03
CA LYS A 2 69.72 -43.06 -36.12
C LYS A 2 68.56 -43.21 -35.12
N ASN A 3 68.60 -42.43 -34.05
CA ASN A 3 67.42 -41.96 -33.26
C ASN A 3 66.56 -40.99 -34.06
N PRO A 4 65.22 -40.98 -33.83
CA PRO A 4 64.44 -39.77 -34.04
C PRO A 4 63.94 -39.22 -32.69
N THR A 5 64.22 -37.97 -32.50
CA THR A 5 63.77 -37.10 -31.44
C THR A 5 62.26 -36.92 -31.48
N THR A 6 61.58 -37.16 -30.37
CA THR A 6 60.16 -36.86 -30.16
C THR A 6 60.03 -35.45 -29.56
N SER A 7 59.50 -34.51 -30.31
CA SER A 7 59.12 -33.18 -29.84
C SER A 7 57.78 -33.27 -29.09
N MET A 8 57.81 -32.95 -27.83
CA MET A 8 56.64 -32.84 -26.95
C MET A 8 56.10 -31.41 -27.08
N LEU A 9 54.94 -31.24 -27.76
CA LEU A 9 54.23 -29.98 -27.86
C LEU A 9 53.42 -29.76 -26.58
N LEU A 10 53.83 -28.81 -25.76
CA LEU A 10 53.03 -28.36 -24.59
C LEU A 10 51.94 -27.43 -25.09
N LEU A 11 50.70 -27.89 -25.03
CA LEU A 11 49.51 -27.06 -25.24
C LEU A 11 49.18 -26.30 -23.94
N PHE A 12 49.47 -25.00 -23.88
CA PHE A 12 48.96 -24.11 -22.85
C PHE A 12 47.49 -23.77 -23.16
N LEU A 13 46.55 -24.36 -22.44
CA LEU A 13 45.16 -23.94 -22.39
C LEU A 13 45.08 -22.71 -21.47
N LEU A 14 45.00 -21.52 -22.07
CA LEU A 14 44.59 -20.30 -21.41
C LEU A 14 43.10 -20.39 -21.13
N PHE A 15 42.71 -20.71 -19.90
CA PHE A 15 41.38 -20.42 -19.39
C PHE A 15 41.27 -18.92 -19.12
N SER A 16 40.70 -18.18 -20.06
CA SER A 16 40.19 -16.83 -19.78
C SER A 16 38.96 -16.98 -18.93
N SER A 17 39.07 -16.79 -17.61
CA SER A 17 37.91 -16.52 -16.75
C SER A 17 37.33 -15.17 -17.17
N GLN A 18 36.23 -15.19 -17.97
CA GLN A 18 35.38 -14.03 -18.09
C GLN A 18 34.74 -13.82 -16.73
N MET A 19 35.28 -12.91 -15.93
CA MET A 19 34.51 -12.27 -14.89
C MET A 19 33.39 -11.54 -15.60
N ILE A 20 32.17 -12.08 -15.52
CA ILE A 20 30.96 -11.32 -15.80
C ILE A 20 30.87 -10.32 -14.64
N GLY A 21 31.49 -9.16 -14.83
CA GLY A 21 31.26 -8.02 -13.95
C GLY A 21 29.77 -7.68 -14.08
N VAL A 22 29.01 -7.88 -13.02
CA VAL A 22 27.70 -7.27 -12.89
C VAL A 22 27.95 -5.77 -12.98
N VAL A 23 27.59 -5.16 -14.11
CA VAL A 23 27.61 -3.71 -14.25
C VAL A 23 26.47 -3.22 -13.36
N TYR A 24 26.80 -2.84 -12.14
CA TYR A 24 25.89 -2.03 -11.33
C TYR A 24 25.69 -0.72 -12.07
N THR A 25 24.59 -0.56 -12.74
CA THR A 25 24.15 0.77 -13.20
C THR A 25 23.98 1.61 -11.93
N ALA A 26 24.65 2.77 -11.89
CA ALA A 26 24.54 3.68 -10.76
C ALA A 26 23.05 3.95 -10.45
N THR A 27 22.65 3.73 -9.20
CA THR A 27 21.24 3.90 -8.78
C THR A 27 20.77 5.32 -9.07
N ASN A 28 19.66 5.45 -9.77
CA ASN A 28 19.02 6.73 -10.01
C ASN A 28 18.17 7.12 -8.78
N TYR A 29 18.74 7.88 -7.85
CA TYR A 29 18.04 8.31 -6.63
C TYR A 29 16.81 9.17 -6.92
N GLY A 30 16.79 9.91 -8.05
CA GLY A 30 15.61 10.67 -8.47
C GLY A 30 14.44 9.74 -8.85
N GLU A 31 14.70 8.67 -9.57
CA GLU A 31 13.67 7.66 -9.88
C GLU A 31 13.21 6.92 -8.62
N ALA A 32 14.12 6.60 -7.70
CA ALA A 32 13.77 6.00 -6.42
C ALA A 32 12.86 6.93 -5.59
N LEU A 33 13.15 8.25 -5.56
CA LEU A 33 12.28 9.23 -4.93
C LEU A 33 10.91 9.32 -5.62
N GLN A 34 10.87 9.31 -6.95
CA GLN A 34 9.62 9.30 -7.70
C GLN A 34 8.74 8.09 -7.36
N MET A 35 9.35 6.90 -7.26
CA MET A 35 8.65 5.68 -6.85
C MET A 35 8.19 5.76 -5.40
N SER A 36 9.02 6.28 -4.48
CA SER A 36 8.60 6.47 -3.08
C SER A 36 7.42 7.43 -2.95
N LEU A 37 7.35 8.48 -3.76
CA LEU A 37 6.18 9.36 -3.81
C LEU A 37 4.95 8.67 -4.38
N PHE A 38 5.12 7.78 -5.37
CA PHE A 38 4.03 6.95 -5.90
C PHE A 38 3.45 6.01 -4.83
N PHE A 39 4.28 5.45 -3.95
CA PHE A 39 3.77 4.67 -2.81
C PHE A 39 2.81 5.50 -1.94
N TYR A 40 3.13 6.77 -1.63
CA TYR A 40 2.20 7.64 -0.90
C TYR A 40 0.91 7.91 -1.67
N GLU A 41 0.95 7.97 -3.01
CA GLU A 41 -0.26 8.08 -3.83
C GLU A 41 -1.11 6.80 -3.75
N VAL A 42 -0.48 5.61 -3.65
CA VAL A 42 -1.21 4.36 -3.41
C VAL A 42 -1.91 4.38 -2.06
N GLN A 43 -1.29 4.95 -1.04
CA GLN A 43 -1.84 5.02 0.32
C GLN A 43 -2.93 6.08 0.50
N GLN A 44 -3.24 6.91 -0.49
CA GLN A 44 -4.28 7.91 -0.37
C GLN A 44 -5.66 7.29 -0.14
N ALA A 45 -6.39 7.81 0.86
CA ALA A 45 -7.77 7.47 1.20
C ALA A 45 -8.70 8.62 0.82
N GLY A 46 -9.97 8.32 0.55
CA GLY A 46 -10.99 9.31 0.15
C GLY A 46 -11.16 9.40 -1.35
N VAL A 47 -11.70 10.54 -1.80
CA VAL A 47 -11.79 10.88 -3.22
C VAL A 47 -10.38 11.24 -3.71
N LEU A 48 -9.89 10.48 -4.68
CA LEU A 48 -8.53 10.66 -5.18
C LEU A 48 -8.41 11.96 -6.01
N PRO A 49 -7.34 12.72 -5.84
CA PRO A 49 -7.12 13.92 -6.63
C PRO A 49 -6.73 13.56 -8.07
N GLU A 50 -7.06 14.41 -9.04
CA GLU A 50 -6.74 14.22 -10.46
C GLU A 50 -5.24 14.02 -10.75
N TRP A 51 -4.36 14.44 -9.84
CA TRP A 51 -2.92 14.27 -9.96
C TRP A 51 -2.41 12.94 -9.41
N ASN A 52 -3.25 12.09 -8.82
CA ASN A 52 -2.88 10.71 -8.46
C ASN A 52 -2.62 9.91 -9.73
N GLU A 53 -1.41 9.35 -9.84
CA GLU A 53 -0.96 8.63 -11.05
C GLU A 53 -1.17 7.12 -10.97
N VAL A 54 -1.79 6.62 -9.89
CA VAL A 54 -2.00 5.18 -9.67
C VAL A 54 -3.22 4.70 -10.43
N SER A 55 -3.01 4.18 -11.64
CA SER A 55 -4.08 3.81 -12.57
C SER A 55 -5.01 2.70 -12.07
N TRP A 56 -4.59 1.93 -11.08
CA TRP A 56 -5.38 0.84 -10.49
C TRP A 56 -6.05 1.23 -9.16
N ARG A 57 -5.91 2.47 -8.70
CA ARG A 57 -6.66 3.01 -7.57
C ARG A 57 -7.88 3.80 -8.05
N ALA A 58 -8.89 3.86 -7.20
CA ALA A 58 -10.07 4.71 -7.35
C ALA A 58 -10.48 5.28 -5.98
N ASP A 59 -11.57 6.04 -5.95
CA ASP A 59 -12.12 6.61 -4.73
C ASP A 59 -12.45 5.52 -3.70
N SER A 60 -12.18 5.83 -2.43
CA SER A 60 -12.41 4.91 -1.32
C SER A 60 -12.73 5.69 -0.04
N MET A 61 -13.30 5.03 0.97
CA MET A 61 -13.52 5.62 2.30
C MET A 61 -14.21 6.99 2.29
N GLU A 62 -15.14 7.21 1.34
CA GLU A 62 -15.81 8.48 1.10
C GLU A 62 -16.67 8.96 2.28
N THR A 63 -17.04 8.03 3.20
CA THR A 63 -17.86 8.31 4.38
C THR A 63 -17.05 8.51 5.66
N ASP A 64 -15.71 8.54 5.57
CA ASP A 64 -14.86 8.79 6.72
C ASP A 64 -15.13 10.16 7.35
N PHE A 65 -15.04 10.24 8.67
CA PHE A 65 -15.24 11.48 9.43
C PHE A 65 -14.28 12.60 9.00
N ILE A 66 -13.01 12.25 8.73
CA ILE A 66 -12.04 13.16 8.10
C ILE A 66 -11.69 12.60 6.72
N PRO A 67 -11.99 13.35 5.63
CA PRO A 67 -11.60 12.93 4.29
C PRO A 67 -10.08 12.99 4.09
N GLY A 68 -9.57 12.27 3.10
CA GLY A 68 -8.14 12.28 2.77
C GLY A 68 -7.27 11.51 3.78
N GLY A 69 -6.01 11.90 3.86
CA GLY A 69 -4.98 11.20 4.61
C GLY A 69 -4.49 9.94 3.91
N TRP A 70 -3.63 9.20 4.59
CA TRP A 70 -3.07 7.95 4.09
C TRP A 70 -3.53 6.76 4.91
N PHE A 71 -3.71 5.63 4.26
CA PHE A 71 -3.68 4.33 4.94
C PHE A 71 -2.30 4.13 5.55
N ASP A 72 -2.27 3.48 6.69
CA ASP A 72 -1.06 3.37 7.50
C ASP A 72 -0.01 2.43 6.89
N ALA A 73 -0.39 1.20 6.68
CA ALA A 73 0.49 0.12 6.24
C ALA A 73 -0.16 -0.69 5.10
N GLY A 74 -0.12 -2.02 5.20
CA GLY A 74 -0.79 -2.89 4.24
C GLY A 74 -2.30 -3.01 4.46
N ASP A 75 -2.84 -2.48 5.54
CA ASP A 75 -4.28 -2.41 5.85
C ASP A 75 -4.91 -1.05 5.51
N HIS A 76 -6.13 -0.80 5.99
CA HIS A 76 -6.88 0.40 5.65
C HIS A 76 -7.10 1.35 6.85
N PHE A 77 -6.42 1.14 7.97
CA PHE A 77 -6.43 2.11 9.06
C PHE A 77 -5.82 3.45 8.66
N LYS A 78 -6.34 4.52 9.25
CA LYS A 78 -5.67 5.83 9.28
C LYS A 78 -5.32 6.15 10.72
N PHE A 79 -4.04 6.24 11.05
CA PHE A 79 -3.54 6.67 12.35
C PHE A 79 -2.94 8.06 12.23
N THR A 80 -3.52 9.03 12.93
CA THR A 80 -3.00 10.41 12.93
C THR A 80 -1.56 10.48 13.45
N HIS A 81 -1.19 9.57 14.34
CA HIS A 81 0.16 9.48 14.89
C HIS A 81 1.21 9.22 13.80
N THR A 82 1.04 8.16 13.02
CA THR A 82 1.98 7.80 11.93
C THR A 82 1.90 8.76 10.74
N ILE A 83 0.71 9.31 10.46
CA ILE A 83 0.56 10.38 9.45
C ILE A 83 1.36 11.62 9.86
N ALA A 84 1.29 12.03 11.14
CA ALA A 84 2.02 13.20 11.65
C ALA A 84 3.54 12.98 11.64
N TYR A 85 4.01 11.80 12.08
CA TYR A 85 5.41 11.40 11.98
C TYR A 85 5.90 11.49 10.54
N THR A 86 5.18 10.85 9.62
CA THR A 86 5.51 10.82 8.19
C THR A 86 5.54 12.22 7.59
N ALA A 87 4.50 13.01 7.77
CA ALA A 87 4.41 14.37 7.20
C ALA A 87 5.50 15.29 7.72
N THR A 88 5.91 15.15 9.00
CA THR A 88 7.01 15.93 9.57
C THR A 88 8.33 15.63 8.86
N ILE A 89 8.65 14.34 8.66
CA ILE A 89 9.90 13.94 8.01
C ILE A 89 9.91 14.31 6.52
N LEU A 90 8.78 14.14 5.82
CA LEU A 90 8.67 14.59 4.43
C LEU A 90 8.85 16.11 4.32
N ALA A 91 8.26 16.88 5.22
CA ALA A 91 8.49 18.33 5.26
C ALA A 91 9.95 18.66 5.54
N TRP A 92 10.61 17.94 6.46
CA TRP A 92 12.03 18.12 6.77
C TRP A 92 12.93 17.86 5.55
N GLY A 93 12.61 16.84 4.74
CA GLY A 93 13.30 16.57 3.47
C GLY A 93 13.32 17.78 2.53
N LEU A 94 12.20 18.50 2.39
CA LEU A 94 12.12 19.72 1.60
C LEU A 94 12.78 20.94 2.29
N VAL A 95 12.65 21.08 3.60
CA VAL A 95 13.33 22.16 4.34
C VAL A 95 14.83 22.12 4.10
N GLU A 96 15.43 20.95 4.01
CA GLU A 96 16.88 20.78 3.85
C GLU A 96 17.34 20.72 2.39
N TYR A 97 16.56 20.08 1.50
CA TYR A 97 17.02 19.70 0.16
C TYR A 97 16.04 20.05 -0.98
N GLU A 98 15.18 21.07 -0.83
CA GLU A 98 14.21 21.49 -1.87
C GLU A 98 14.88 21.68 -3.24
N ALA A 99 16.08 22.31 -3.28
CA ALA A 99 16.80 22.55 -4.52
C ALA A 99 17.20 21.25 -5.25
N ALA A 100 17.61 20.21 -4.51
CA ALA A 100 17.96 18.92 -5.09
C ALA A 100 16.72 18.21 -5.66
N VAL A 101 15.61 18.20 -4.92
CA VAL A 101 14.31 17.67 -5.37
C VAL A 101 13.79 18.42 -6.59
N SER A 102 13.93 19.74 -6.61
CA SER A 102 13.56 20.56 -7.77
C SER A 102 14.39 20.22 -9.01
N LYS A 103 15.72 20.08 -8.84
CA LYS A 103 16.63 19.68 -9.93
C LYS A 103 16.33 18.30 -10.47
N ALA A 104 15.86 17.38 -9.62
CA ALA A 104 15.41 16.04 -10.03
C ALA A 104 14.07 16.06 -10.79
N GLY A 105 13.36 17.19 -10.85
CA GLY A 105 12.07 17.35 -11.50
C GLY A 105 10.88 16.83 -10.69
N LEU A 106 11.01 16.73 -9.36
CA LEU A 106 10.02 16.06 -8.48
C LEU A 106 9.35 17.01 -7.46
N LEU A 107 9.71 18.30 -7.43
CA LEU A 107 9.25 19.22 -6.38
C LEU A 107 7.72 19.35 -6.33
N ASP A 108 7.05 19.48 -7.47
CA ASP A 108 5.59 19.60 -7.54
C ASP A 108 4.91 18.33 -7.01
N LYS A 109 5.35 17.16 -7.46
CA LYS A 109 4.84 15.87 -7.00
C LYS A 109 5.06 15.66 -5.51
N TYR A 110 6.24 16.00 -5.01
CA TYR A 110 6.56 15.92 -3.59
C TYR A 110 5.65 16.83 -2.75
N LYS A 111 5.51 18.11 -3.15
CA LYS A 111 4.65 19.08 -2.46
C LYS A 111 3.18 18.63 -2.46
N LYS A 112 2.67 18.07 -3.54
CA LYS A 112 1.29 17.55 -3.60
C LYS A 112 1.07 16.41 -2.59
N ASN A 113 1.99 15.45 -2.54
CA ASN A 113 1.92 14.36 -1.57
C ASN A 113 2.02 14.88 -0.13
N LEU A 114 3.00 15.72 0.18
CA LEU A 114 3.14 16.28 1.51
C LEU A 114 1.89 17.07 1.94
N LYS A 115 1.34 17.90 1.02
CA LYS A 115 0.13 18.67 1.30
C LYS A 115 -1.07 17.78 1.64
N TRP A 116 -1.21 16.63 1.00
CA TRP A 116 -2.28 15.67 1.27
C TRP A 116 -2.30 15.22 2.74
N GLY A 117 -1.15 14.88 3.30
CA GLY A 117 -1.02 14.53 4.72
C GLY A 117 -1.23 15.71 5.65
N LEU A 118 -0.69 16.89 5.32
CA LEU A 118 -0.85 18.10 6.14
C LEU A 118 -2.30 18.60 6.18
N ASP A 119 -3.02 18.57 5.06
CA ASP A 119 -4.43 18.94 5.01
C ASP A 119 -5.28 18.02 5.90
N TYR A 120 -5.00 16.69 5.88
CA TYR A 120 -5.64 15.75 6.80
C TYR A 120 -5.37 16.11 8.27
N LEU A 121 -4.12 16.43 8.62
CA LEU A 121 -3.75 16.78 10.00
C LEU A 121 -4.42 18.08 10.46
N ALA A 122 -4.56 19.06 9.58
CA ALA A 122 -5.29 20.29 9.88
C ALA A 122 -6.77 20.04 10.13
N LEU A 123 -7.39 19.11 9.36
CA LEU A 123 -8.78 18.69 9.58
C LEU A 123 -8.96 17.80 10.82
N ALA A 124 -7.92 17.05 11.19
CA ALA A 124 -7.94 16.20 12.37
C ALA A 124 -7.90 16.99 13.69
N ASP A 125 -7.47 18.26 13.68
CA ASP A 125 -7.54 19.14 14.86
C ASP A 125 -8.99 19.42 15.27
N GLN A 126 -9.36 19.01 16.47
CA GLN A 126 -10.68 19.16 17.07
C GLN A 126 -10.63 20.10 18.28
N GLY A 127 -9.91 21.23 18.13
CA GLY A 127 -9.80 22.25 19.17
C GLY A 127 -8.83 21.82 20.30
N GLY A 128 -7.64 21.39 19.94
CA GLY A 128 -6.58 20.95 20.86
C GLY A 128 -6.64 19.46 21.21
N LYS A 129 -7.61 18.73 20.68
CA LYS A 129 -7.66 17.27 20.58
C LYS A 129 -7.50 16.90 19.12
N VAL A 130 -7.21 15.66 18.81
CA VAL A 130 -7.14 15.20 17.44
C VAL A 130 -7.99 13.95 17.22
N VAL A 131 -8.50 13.79 15.98
CA VAL A 131 -8.98 12.47 15.56
C VAL A 131 -7.77 11.54 15.56
N GLY A 132 -7.78 10.54 16.43
CA GLY A 132 -6.62 9.66 16.63
C GLY A 132 -6.52 8.57 15.58
N THR A 133 -7.64 7.88 15.36
CA THR A 133 -7.74 6.75 14.45
C THR A 133 -9.05 6.81 13.68
N ILE A 134 -9.03 6.43 12.40
CA ILE A 134 -10.22 6.12 11.61
C ILE A 134 -10.06 4.70 11.07
N GLY A 135 -10.98 3.83 11.43
CA GLY A 135 -10.97 2.42 11.07
C GLY A 135 -11.73 1.58 12.08
N LYS A 136 -12.13 0.38 11.68
CA LYS A 136 -12.85 -0.56 12.54
C LYS A 136 -11.91 -1.65 13.02
N ASP A 137 -11.56 -1.58 14.31
CA ASP A 137 -10.73 -2.59 14.95
C ASP A 137 -11.25 -4.02 14.66
N GLY A 138 -10.34 -4.95 14.43
CA GLY A 138 -10.63 -6.30 13.97
C GLY A 138 -10.92 -6.39 12.47
N PHE A 139 -11.83 -5.60 11.93
CA PHE A 139 -12.21 -5.69 10.50
C PHE A 139 -11.10 -5.14 9.59
N ASP A 140 -10.60 -3.92 9.82
CA ASP A 140 -9.52 -3.33 9.01
C ASP A 140 -8.26 -4.20 9.00
N HIS A 141 -7.97 -4.84 10.12
CA HIS A 141 -6.76 -5.65 10.26
C HIS A 141 -6.90 -7.08 9.73
N THR A 142 -8.12 -7.64 9.74
CA THR A 142 -8.34 -9.04 9.35
C THR A 142 -8.86 -9.21 7.92
N TRP A 143 -9.69 -8.25 7.44
CA TRP A 143 -10.22 -8.34 6.10
C TRP A 143 -9.17 -8.03 5.04
N TRP A 144 -9.12 -8.87 4.01
CA TRP A 144 -8.14 -8.75 2.92
C TRP A 144 -8.85 -8.47 1.60
N GLY A 145 -8.67 -7.27 1.07
CA GLY A 145 -9.28 -6.83 -0.18
C GLY A 145 -8.94 -5.37 -0.51
N SER A 146 -9.38 -4.91 -1.66
CA SER A 146 -9.09 -3.55 -2.15
C SER A 146 -9.90 -2.49 -1.40
N PRO A 147 -9.32 -1.31 -1.14
CA PRO A 147 -10.00 -0.23 -0.39
C PRO A 147 -11.27 0.28 -1.08
N GLU A 148 -11.37 0.19 -2.40
CA GLU A 148 -12.51 0.65 -3.20
C GLU A 148 -13.82 -0.09 -2.90
N VAL A 149 -13.74 -1.32 -2.40
CA VAL A 149 -14.92 -2.12 -2.03
C VAL A 149 -15.10 -2.27 -0.51
N TYR A 150 -14.19 -1.71 0.28
CA TYR A 150 -14.18 -1.85 1.73
C TYR A 150 -15.50 -1.42 2.39
N LEU A 151 -15.98 -0.20 2.12
CA LEU A 151 -17.19 0.32 2.73
C LEU A 151 -18.42 -0.53 2.40
N ARG A 152 -18.49 -1.04 1.18
CA ARG A 152 -19.56 -1.94 0.77
C ARG A 152 -19.47 -3.28 1.50
N LYS A 153 -18.28 -3.85 1.63
CA LYS A 153 -18.05 -5.09 2.38
C LYS A 153 -18.38 -4.91 3.87
N MET A 154 -17.96 -3.81 4.45
CA MET A 154 -18.28 -3.48 5.85
C MET A 154 -19.78 -3.32 6.06
N LYS A 155 -20.50 -2.72 5.10
CA LYS A 155 -21.97 -2.61 5.13
C LYS A 155 -22.64 -3.97 5.16
N LEU A 156 -22.19 -4.93 4.38
CA LEU A 156 -22.70 -6.30 4.41
C LEU A 156 -22.41 -6.98 5.76
N ALA A 157 -21.18 -6.88 6.26
CA ALA A 157 -20.74 -7.55 7.47
C ALA A 157 -21.28 -6.88 8.75
N ALA A 158 -21.22 -5.55 8.83
CA ALA A 158 -21.47 -4.78 10.05
C ALA A 158 -22.71 -3.86 9.98
N LYS A 159 -23.47 -3.90 8.87
CA LYS A 159 -24.68 -3.08 8.62
C LYS A 159 -24.42 -1.57 8.66
N THR A 160 -23.18 -1.14 8.47
CA THR A 160 -22.78 0.28 8.38
C THR A 160 -21.70 0.45 7.32
N ASP A 161 -21.74 1.57 6.62
CA ASP A 161 -20.72 2.03 5.67
C ASP A 161 -19.95 3.27 6.19
N VAL A 162 -20.08 3.57 7.48
CA VAL A 162 -19.35 4.64 8.16
C VAL A 162 -18.34 4.00 9.11
N ARG A 163 -17.07 4.24 8.87
CA ARG A 163 -16.00 3.73 9.73
C ARG A 163 -16.00 4.47 11.07
N PRO A 164 -15.81 3.77 12.20
CA PRO A 164 -15.64 4.41 13.48
C PRO A 164 -14.37 5.25 13.53
N HIS A 165 -14.37 6.25 14.40
CA HIS A 165 -13.21 7.07 14.72
C HIS A 165 -13.17 7.36 16.21
N ASP A 166 -12.01 7.73 16.72
CA ASP A 166 -11.84 8.24 18.08
C ASP A 166 -11.26 9.67 18.06
N ILE A 167 -11.50 10.40 19.14
CA ILE A 167 -10.93 11.73 19.38
C ILE A 167 -10.12 11.62 20.66
N ILE A 168 -8.82 11.89 20.57
CA ILE A 168 -7.86 11.65 21.63
C ILE A 168 -7.16 12.94 22.09
N THR A 169 -6.61 12.86 23.32
CA THR A 169 -5.79 13.92 23.92
C THR A 169 -4.34 13.47 24.17
N CYS A 170 -3.95 12.34 23.60
CA CYS A 170 -2.59 11.79 23.71
C CYS A 170 -1.55 12.85 23.34
N THR A 171 -0.73 13.24 24.30
CA THR A 171 0.25 14.33 24.12
C THR A 171 1.21 14.04 22.97
N SER A 172 1.73 12.82 22.83
CA SER A 172 2.61 12.45 21.71
C SER A 172 1.95 12.72 20.37
N THR A 173 0.73 12.22 20.13
CA THR A 173 0.05 12.40 18.82
C THR A 173 -0.28 13.86 18.55
N VAL A 174 -0.71 14.63 19.57
CA VAL A 174 -1.04 16.05 19.43
C VAL A 174 0.21 16.87 19.17
N ALA A 175 1.33 16.60 19.87
CA ALA A 175 2.62 17.27 19.65
C ALA A 175 3.24 16.96 18.28
N LEU A 176 3.13 15.71 17.83
CA LEU A 176 3.57 15.32 16.48
C LEU A 176 2.75 16.05 15.40
N SER A 177 1.44 16.15 15.58
CA SER A 177 0.58 16.90 14.66
C SER A 177 1.00 18.39 14.59
N ALA A 178 1.36 18.98 15.74
CA ALA A 178 1.92 20.33 15.80
C ALA A 178 3.27 20.42 15.06
N SER A 179 4.14 19.42 15.21
CA SER A 179 5.44 19.35 14.53
C SER A 179 5.27 19.32 13.01
N ALA A 180 4.38 18.45 12.51
CA ALA A 180 4.12 18.32 11.09
C ALA A 180 3.58 19.60 10.47
N LEU A 181 2.63 20.24 11.13
CA LEU A 181 2.03 21.50 10.64
C LEU A 181 3.01 22.68 10.73
N ALA A 182 3.90 22.74 11.76
CA ALA A 182 4.96 23.74 11.84
C ALA A 182 6.02 23.55 10.74
N ALA A 183 6.44 22.30 10.50
CA ALA A 183 7.35 21.97 9.40
C ALA A 183 6.69 22.23 8.03
N GLY A 184 5.41 21.89 7.87
CA GLY A 184 4.61 22.20 6.70
C GLY A 184 4.50 23.70 6.41
N TYR A 185 4.36 24.53 7.45
CA TYR A 185 4.41 25.98 7.30
C TYR A 185 5.74 26.46 6.71
N LEU A 186 6.87 25.85 7.08
CA LEU A 186 8.17 26.21 6.50
C LEU A 186 8.22 25.97 4.99
N VAL A 187 7.54 24.94 4.51
CA VAL A 187 7.50 24.57 3.08
C VAL A 187 6.47 25.41 2.31
N PHE A 188 5.25 25.56 2.84
CA PHE A 188 4.12 26.14 2.10
C PHE A 188 3.85 27.61 2.44
N LYS A 189 4.34 28.11 3.60
CA LYS A 189 4.01 29.42 4.17
C LYS A 189 2.50 29.62 4.39
N ASP A 190 1.77 28.53 4.59
CA ASP A 190 0.34 28.56 4.90
C ASP A 190 0.11 28.92 6.37
N ALA A 191 -0.45 30.09 6.61
CA ALA A 191 -0.73 30.59 7.95
C ALA A 191 -1.73 29.71 8.73
N GLY A 192 -2.59 28.96 8.05
CA GLY A 192 -3.50 27.99 8.65
C GLY A 192 -2.74 26.90 9.37
N TYR A 193 -1.74 26.28 8.72
CA TYR A 193 -0.88 25.27 9.34
C TYR A 193 -0.19 25.79 10.60
N LEU A 194 0.36 27.02 10.56
CA LEU A 194 1.01 27.60 11.73
C LEU A 194 0.03 27.86 12.88
N THR A 195 -1.20 28.25 12.56
CA THR A 195 -2.26 28.49 13.55
C THR A 195 -2.61 27.18 14.27
N HIS A 196 -2.86 26.11 13.54
CA HIS A 196 -3.11 24.79 14.10
C HIS A 196 -1.90 24.27 14.90
N ALA A 197 -0.67 24.40 14.36
CA ALA A 197 0.55 23.97 15.04
C ALA A 197 0.70 24.61 16.43
N LYS A 198 0.49 25.93 16.53
CA LYS A 198 0.56 26.65 17.82
C LYS A 198 -0.52 26.20 18.80
N ALA A 199 -1.74 26.02 18.32
CA ALA A 199 -2.87 25.58 19.16
C ALA A 199 -2.68 24.16 19.69
N LEU A 200 -2.28 23.24 18.82
CA LEU A 200 -2.02 21.85 19.19
C LEU A 200 -0.82 21.73 20.14
N PHE A 201 0.26 22.44 19.91
CA PHE A 201 1.40 22.47 20.84
C PHE A 201 0.98 22.96 22.23
N ALA A 202 0.23 24.05 22.31
CA ALA A 202 -0.25 24.57 23.59
C ALA A 202 -1.16 23.56 24.32
N ALA A 203 -2.00 22.85 23.58
CA ALA A 203 -2.85 21.80 24.14
C ALA A 203 -2.03 20.61 24.63
N ALA A 204 -1.07 20.12 23.83
CA ALA A 204 -0.17 19.02 24.19
C ALA A 204 0.64 19.35 25.44
N ASP A 205 1.26 20.55 25.50
CA ASP A 205 2.04 20.99 26.64
C ASP A 205 1.19 21.18 27.90
N SER A 206 -0.06 21.58 27.77
CA SER A 206 -0.99 21.67 28.90
C SER A 206 -1.44 20.30 29.41
N THR A 207 -1.56 19.31 28.52
CA THR A 207 -2.07 17.96 28.86
C THR A 207 -1.00 17.09 29.51
N ARG A 208 0.19 17.00 28.94
CA ARG A 208 1.35 16.20 29.38
C ARG A 208 0.95 14.81 29.85
N SER A 209 0.22 14.08 29.01
CA SER A 209 -0.27 12.74 29.30
C SER A 209 -0.57 11.95 28.05
N ASN A 210 -0.15 10.69 28.03
CA ASN A 210 -0.50 9.70 27.00
C ASN A 210 -1.64 8.77 27.44
N GLY A 211 -2.49 9.20 28.40
CA GLY A 211 -3.57 8.37 28.97
C GLY A 211 -4.64 7.97 27.94
N GLU A 212 -5.04 8.89 27.07
CA GLU A 212 -6.09 8.67 26.05
C GLU A 212 -5.49 8.53 24.65
N GLN A 213 -5.11 7.30 24.31
CA GLN A 213 -4.51 6.96 23.00
C GLN A 213 -5.52 6.33 22.02
N GLY A 214 -6.74 6.03 22.45
CA GLY A 214 -7.75 5.40 21.62
C GLY A 214 -7.36 4.02 21.09
N ILE A 215 -7.82 3.71 19.88
CA ILE A 215 -7.53 2.45 19.17
C ILE A 215 -6.02 2.34 18.86
N ALA A 216 -5.36 3.46 18.59
CA ALA A 216 -3.92 3.49 18.31
C ALA A 216 -3.06 2.82 19.39
N LYS A 217 -3.51 2.80 20.65
CA LYS A 217 -2.78 2.14 21.75
C LYS A 217 -2.46 0.67 21.49
N SER A 218 -3.28 -0.03 20.73
CA SER A 218 -3.08 -1.45 20.39
C SER A 218 -2.05 -1.69 19.31
N TYR A 219 -1.73 -0.67 18.51
CA TYR A 219 -0.86 -0.74 17.34
C TYR A 219 0.40 0.13 17.50
N TYR A 220 0.24 1.34 18.00
CA TYR A 220 1.27 2.36 18.18
C TYR A 220 1.22 2.94 19.61
N PRO A 221 1.57 2.16 20.64
CA PRO A 221 1.53 2.62 22.03
C PRO A 221 2.62 3.66 22.27
N ALA A 222 2.24 4.92 22.46
CA ALA A 222 3.18 5.97 22.83
C ALA A 222 3.64 5.77 24.28
N THR A 223 4.97 5.72 24.48
CA THR A 223 5.60 5.39 25.76
C THR A 223 6.06 6.61 26.54
N ASP A 224 6.48 7.68 25.87
CA ASP A 224 6.83 8.99 26.44
C ASP A 224 6.11 10.09 25.65
N PHE A 225 6.32 11.33 25.98
CA PHE A 225 5.81 12.52 25.27
C PHE A 225 6.71 13.76 25.39
N PHE A 226 7.73 13.70 26.22
CA PHE A 226 8.64 14.85 26.35
C PHE A 226 9.53 15.02 25.13
N ASP A 227 9.88 13.96 24.47
CA ASP A 227 10.63 13.98 23.23
C ASP A 227 9.82 14.55 22.05
N GLU A 228 8.50 14.26 21.95
CA GLU A 228 7.64 14.91 20.95
C GLU A 228 7.40 16.40 21.27
N LEU A 229 7.25 16.77 22.55
CA LEU A 229 7.15 18.18 22.93
C LEU A 229 8.45 18.94 22.61
N PHE A 230 9.60 18.32 22.89
CA PHE A 230 10.91 18.88 22.55
C PHE A 230 11.08 19.02 21.03
N TYR A 231 10.66 18.00 20.28
CA TYR A 231 10.68 18.02 18.82
C TYR A 231 9.78 19.14 18.26
N ALA A 232 8.55 19.25 18.77
CA ALA A 232 7.59 20.28 18.35
C ALA A 232 8.05 21.72 18.70
N ALA A 233 8.66 21.90 19.86
CA ALA A 233 9.21 23.21 20.26
C ALA A 233 10.31 23.68 19.27
N ASN A 234 11.16 22.76 18.83
CA ASN A 234 12.19 23.07 17.82
C ASN A 234 11.58 23.46 16.47
N TRP A 235 10.56 22.73 15.99
CA TRP A 235 9.87 23.07 14.74
C TRP A 235 9.16 24.43 14.83
N LEU A 236 8.50 24.74 15.96
CA LEU A 236 7.83 26.01 16.15
C LEU A 236 8.83 27.17 16.25
N TYR A 237 9.99 26.96 16.87
CA TYR A 237 11.06 27.95 16.83
C TYR A 237 11.51 28.22 15.38
N MET A 238 11.77 27.19 14.59
CA MET A 238 12.14 27.34 13.18
C MET A 238 11.05 28.07 12.38
N ALA A 239 9.78 27.76 12.64
CA ALA A 239 8.65 28.34 11.93
C ALA A 239 8.40 29.81 12.28
N THR A 240 8.70 30.24 13.52
CA THR A 240 8.31 31.56 14.04
C THR A 240 9.48 32.48 14.35
N GLY A 241 10.66 31.95 14.64
CA GLY A 241 11.79 32.69 15.22
C GLY A 241 11.60 33.07 16.70
N ASP A 242 10.50 32.61 17.33
CA ASP A 242 10.20 32.94 18.73
C ASP A 242 11.00 32.03 19.69
N LYS A 243 11.95 32.67 20.39
CA LYS A 243 12.86 32.01 21.33
C LYS A 243 12.13 31.35 22.52
N SER A 244 10.95 31.83 22.86
CA SER A 244 10.18 31.24 23.97
C SER A 244 9.94 29.73 23.86
N TYR A 245 9.91 29.22 22.64
CA TYR A 245 9.81 27.76 22.42
C TYR A 245 11.09 27.01 22.84
N LEU A 246 12.28 27.57 22.55
CA LEU A 246 13.55 26.96 23.01
C LEU A 246 13.72 27.13 24.51
N GLU A 247 13.41 28.30 25.09
CA GLU A 247 13.46 28.57 26.53
C GLU A 247 12.54 27.58 27.28
N LYS A 248 11.37 27.27 26.70
CA LYS A 248 10.46 26.28 27.25
C LYS A 248 11.05 24.88 27.15
N ALA A 249 11.66 24.52 26.04
CA ALA A 249 12.32 23.24 25.87
C ALA A 249 13.45 23.04 26.90
N GLU A 250 14.28 24.07 27.10
CA GLU A 250 15.38 24.07 28.08
C GLU A 250 14.88 23.90 29.51
N LYS A 251 13.76 24.52 29.84
CA LYS A 251 13.20 24.49 31.19
C LYS A 251 12.40 23.24 31.49
N ASP A 252 11.58 22.79 30.53
CA ASP A 252 10.50 21.85 30.81
C ASP A 252 10.69 20.46 30.16
N TYR A 253 11.44 20.36 29.04
CA TYR A 253 11.55 19.08 28.27
C TYR A 253 12.95 18.48 28.31
N ILE A 254 13.99 19.28 28.19
CA ILE A 254 15.39 18.83 28.26
C ILE A 254 15.71 18.15 29.61
N PRO A 255 15.20 18.62 30.78
CA PRO A 255 15.39 17.89 32.04
C PRO A 255 14.80 16.48 32.06
N GLU A 256 13.79 16.20 31.21
CA GLU A 256 13.14 14.91 31.08
C GLU A 256 13.71 14.09 29.90
N TYR A 257 14.77 14.60 29.23
CA TYR A 257 15.42 13.86 28.14
C TYR A 257 15.87 12.48 28.62
N PRO A 258 15.56 11.40 27.87
CA PRO A 258 15.82 10.05 28.33
C PRO A 258 17.32 9.82 28.58
N LEU A 259 17.63 9.03 29.62
CA LEU A 259 18.99 8.63 29.97
C LEU A 259 19.23 7.18 29.59
N GLU A 260 20.50 6.85 29.37
CA GLU A 260 20.92 5.46 29.25
C GLU A 260 20.62 4.70 30.56
N SER A 261 20.28 3.41 30.45
CA SER A 261 19.92 2.59 31.59
C SER A 261 21.01 2.61 32.66
N GLN A 262 20.63 2.93 33.92
CA GLN A 262 21.52 3.01 35.08
C GLN A 262 22.70 4.01 34.91
N SER A 263 22.47 5.10 34.18
CA SER A 263 23.46 6.12 33.84
C SER A 263 22.88 7.52 34.03
N THR A 264 23.74 8.53 34.09
CA THR A 264 23.39 9.95 33.98
C THR A 264 23.65 10.48 32.57
N GLU A 265 24.13 9.62 31.67
CA GLU A 265 24.40 9.98 30.27
C GLU A 265 23.11 10.03 29.48
N LYS A 266 22.94 11.06 28.65
CA LYS A 266 21.80 11.17 27.73
C LYS A 266 21.74 9.93 26.83
N LYS A 267 20.53 9.43 26.59
CA LYS A 267 20.29 8.28 25.73
C LYS A 267 20.79 8.56 24.30
N PHE A 268 21.72 7.76 23.86
CA PHE A 268 22.24 7.76 22.50
C PHE A 268 21.94 6.45 21.75
N THR A 269 21.52 5.43 22.47
CA THR A 269 21.08 4.14 21.89
C THR A 269 19.68 4.24 21.32
N TRP A 270 19.26 3.19 20.58
CA TRP A 270 18.02 3.12 19.86
C TRP A 270 18.03 3.94 18.57
N GLY A 271 16.88 4.37 18.05
CA GLY A 271 16.77 5.10 16.77
C GLY A 271 15.53 5.96 16.70
N PHE A 272 15.55 6.96 15.86
CA PHE A 272 14.39 7.79 15.56
C PHE A 272 13.30 6.96 14.89
N CYS A 273 12.12 6.93 15.49
CA CYS A 273 10.94 6.21 14.99
C CYS A 273 9.66 6.90 15.49
N TRP A 274 8.49 6.32 15.17
CA TRP A 274 7.20 6.87 15.57
C TRP A 274 7.02 7.05 17.10
N ASP A 275 7.71 6.25 17.94
CA ASP A 275 7.63 6.31 19.42
C ASP A 275 8.83 6.99 20.08
N ASP A 276 9.91 7.26 19.37
CA ASP A 276 11.13 7.88 19.96
C ASP A 276 11.64 8.99 19.06
N HIS A 277 11.41 10.23 19.46
CA HIS A 277 11.82 11.45 18.77
C HIS A 277 13.08 12.09 19.37
N SER A 278 13.64 11.49 20.43
CA SER A 278 14.76 12.05 21.21
C SER A 278 15.93 12.48 20.32
N GLN A 279 16.35 11.60 19.40
CA GLN A 279 17.53 11.84 18.56
C GLN A 279 17.28 12.90 17.48
N ALA A 280 16.07 12.93 16.93
CA ALA A 280 15.65 13.95 15.97
C ALA A 280 15.51 15.32 16.64
N ALA A 281 14.93 15.37 17.85
CA ALA A 281 14.83 16.59 18.65
C ALA A 281 16.22 17.12 19.04
N ALA A 282 17.14 16.24 19.43
CA ALA A 282 18.55 16.59 19.72
C ALA A 282 19.24 17.21 18.50
N LEU A 283 19.08 16.60 17.31
CA LEU A 283 19.64 17.15 16.08
C LEU A 283 19.06 18.51 15.75
N LEU A 284 17.73 18.69 15.79
CA LEU A 284 17.11 19.99 15.53
C LEU A 284 17.56 21.05 16.54
N TYR A 285 17.66 20.70 17.82
CA TYR A 285 18.11 21.63 18.84
C TYR A 285 19.58 22.03 18.63
N ALA A 286 20.47 21.08 18.30
CA ALA A 286 21.84 21.35 17.92
C ALA A 286 21.92 22.27 16.69
N LEU A 287 21.06 22.06 15.68
CA LEU A 287 20.99 22.91 14.50
C LEU A 287 20.51 24.33 14.83
N ASN A 288 19.52 24.46 15.69
CA ASN A 288 18.90 25.74 16.05
C ASN A 288 19.79 26.59 16.96
N THR A 289 20.54 25.96 17.89
CA THR A 289 21.28 26.64 18.94
C THR A 289 22.79 26.67 18.75
N LYS A 290 23.33 25.71 17.97
CA LYS A 290 24.78 25.45 17.87
C LYS A 290 25.43 25.12 19.23
N ASN A 291 24.64 24.60 20.17
CA ASN A 291 25.13 24.18 21.47
C ASN A 291 26.05 22.96 21.34
N GLU A 292 27.27 23.07 21.85
CA GLU A 292 28.31 22.03 21.71
C GLU A 292 27.91 20.70 22.37
N GLU A 293 27.30 20.73 23.55
CA GLU A 293 26.83 19.54 24.24
C GLU A 293 25.84 18.71 23.41
N TRP A 294 24.93 19.41 22.69
CA TRP A 294 23.96 18.74 21.84
C TRP A 294 24.54 18.30 20.49
N ILE A 295 25.57 19.00 20.00
CA ILE A 295 26.35 18.53 18.84
C ILE A 295 27.09 17.24 19.20
N GLU A 296 27.68 17.15 20.40
CA GLU A 296 28.29 15.92 20.91
C GLU A 296 27.25 14.80 21.10
N GLN A 297 26.06 15.12 21.61
CA GLN A 297 24.96 14.14 21.73
C GLN A 297 24.57 13.52 20.37
N VAL A 298 24.45 14.35 19.33
CA VAL A 298 24.21 13.88 17.95
C VAL A 298 25.35 12.97 17.48
N GLN A 299 26.61 13.34 17.76
CA GLN A 299 27.75 12.52 17.42
C GLN A 299 27.71 11.16 18.15
N HIS A 300 27.41 11.13 19.45
CA HIS A 300 27.33 9.91 20.25
C HIS A 300 26.30 8.94 19.66
N HIS A 301 25.12 9.46 19.28
CA HIS A 301 24.09 8.66 18.62
C HIS A 301 24.56 8.11 17.27
N LEU A 302 25.11 8.93 16.40
CA LEU A 302 25.55 8.48 15.07
C LEU A 302 26.79 7.57 15.17
N ASP A 303 27.67 7.77 16.16
CA ASP A 303 28.77 6.86 16.42
C ASP A 303 28.27 5.51 16.93
N TYR A 304 27.23 5.45 17.78
CA TYR A 304 26.58 4.19 18.16
C TYR A 304 26.10 3.40 16.93
N TRP A 305 25.59 4.08 15.91
CA TRP A 305 25.15 3.42 14.67
C TRP A 305 26.27 3.05 13.71
N THR A 306 27.44 3.63 13.84
CA THR A 306 28.55 3.47 12.88
C THR A 306 29.73 2.70 13.49
N VAL A 307 30.52 3.34 14.31
CA VAL A 307 31.76 2.80 14.87
C VAL A 307 31.62 2.25 16.30
N GLY A 308 30.56 2.64 16.98
CA GLY A 308 30.32 2.39 18.41
C GLY A 308 30.71 3.58 19.28
N TYR A 309 29.99 3.76 20.40
CA TYR A 309 30.23 4.75 21.43
C TYR A 309 29.92 4.18 22.81
N GLY A 310 30.67 4.58 23.86
CA GLY A 310 30.44 4.16 25.25
C GLY A 310 30.45 2.63 25.45
N GLY A 311 31.20 1.88 24.62
CA GLY A 311 31.19 0.42 24.63
C GLY A 311 29.94 -0.24 24.03
N LYS A 312 29.05 0.53 23.46
CA LYS A 312 27.80 0.08 22.79
C LYS A 312 27.88 0.34 21.30
N LYS A 313 27.28 -0.54 20.51
CA LYS A 313 27.12 -0.39 19.07
C LYS A 313 25.84 -1.09 18.65
N VAL A 314 25.10 -0.51 17.68
CA VAL A 314 23.96 -1.19 17.06
C VAL A 314 24.42 -2.50 16.41
N SER A 315 23.59 -3.51 16.43
CA SER A 315 23.86 -4.75 15.69
C SER A 315 23.92 -4.50 14.20
N TYR A 316 24.53 -5.43 13.48
CA TYR A 316 24.56 -5.44 12.02
C TYR A 316 24.07 -6.78 11.52
N THR A 317 23.48 -6.79 10.32
CA THR A 317 23.27 -8.06 9.61
C THR A 317 24.62 -8.71 9.29
N SER A 318 24.62 -10.02 9.04
CA SER A 318 25.84 -10.75 8.72
C SER A 318 26.59 -10.23 7.48
N ASP A 319 25.92 -9.43 6.66
CA ASP A 319 26.39 -8.86 5.39
C ASP A 319 26.43 -7.33 5.35
N GLY A 320 26.21 -6.65 6.50
CA GLY A 320 26.70 -5.30 6.71
C GLY A 320 25.68 -4.17 6.85
N MET A 321 24.37 -4.41 6.91
CA MET A 321 23.40 -3.37 7.23
C MET A 321 23.28 -3.19 8.75
N ALA A 322 23.21 -1.95 9.23
CA ALA A 322 22.87 -1.67 10.63
C ALA A 322 21.46 -2.18 10.94
N TRP A 323 21.33 -3.00 11.99
CA TRP A 323 20.11 -3.71 12.34
C TRP A 323 19.72 -3.44 13.80
N LEU A 324 18.73 -2.61 14.01
CA LEU A 324 18.28 -2.25 15.35
C LEU A 324 17.27 -3.23 15.91
N PHE A 325 16.24 -3.51 15.13
CA PHE A 325 15.09 -4.29 15.54
C PHE A 325 14.50 -5.09 14.37
N GLN A 326 13.91 -6.22 14.68
CA GLN A 326 13.40 -7.17 13.70
C GLN A 326 12.24 -6.61 12.86
N TRP A 327 11.36 -5.80 13.46
CA TRP A 327 10.19 -5.24 12.78
C TRP A 327 10.57 -3.93 12.09
N GLY A 328 10.62 -3.95 10.77
CA GLY A 328 11.02 -2.78 9.98
C GLY A 328 12.53 -2.45 10.10
N SER A 329 13.39 -3.44 9.95
CA SER A 329 14.84 -3.23 10.06
C SER A 329 15.37 -2.18 9.06
N THR A 330 14.83 -2.15 7.85
CA THR A 330 15.15 -1.14 6.82
C THR A 330 14.69 0.26 7.20
N ARG A 331 13.50 0.39 7.85
CA ARG A 331 12.98 1.68 8.35
C ARG A 331 13.98 2.35 9.29
N HIS A 332 14.44 1.61 10.30
CA HIS A 332 15.38 2.15 11.29
C HIS A 332 16.72 2.56 10.66
N ALA A 333 17.25 1.74 9.75
CA ALA A 333 18.48 2.04 9.05
C ALA A 333 18.37 3.29 8.17
N THR A 334 17.30 3.43 7.39
CA THR A 334 17.08 4.57 6.49
C THR A 334 16.74 5.86 7.24
N THR A 335 15.98 5.78 8.34
CA THR A 335 15.69 6.95 9.17
C THR A 335 16.95 7.47 9.86
N THR A 336 17.84 6.57 10.33
CA THR A 336 19.13 6.99 10.87
C THR A 336 20.07 7.51 9.77
N ALA A 337 20.04 6.94 8.56
CA ALA A 337 20.76 7.47 7.42
C ALA A 337 20.31 8.91 7.10
N TRP A 338 19.01 9.21 7.21
CA TRP A 338 18.50 10.59 7.12
C TRP A 338 19.14 11.52 8.13
N LEU A 339 19.14 11.16 9.43
CA LEU A 339 19.78 11.97 10.47
C LEU A 339 21.28 12.14 10.20
N ALA A 340 21.97 11.09 9.76
CA ALA A 340 23.38 11.10 9.44
C ALA A 340 23.72 12.05 8.27
N ILE A 341 22.90 12.07 7.22
CA ILE A 341 23.05 13.00 6.08
C ILE A 341 22.91 14.45 6.55
N VAL A 342 21.84 14.75 7.30
CA VAL A 342 21.61 16.12 7.79
C VAL A 342 22.72 16.57 8.74
N ALA A 343 23.12 15.73 9.69
CA ALA A 343 24.19 16.04 10.63
C ALA A 343 25.53 16.25 9.91
N ALA A 344 25.88 15.40 8.95
CA ALA A 344 27.09 15.57 8.15
C ALA A 344 27.13 16.93 7.45
N ASP A 345 26.05 17.28 6.75
CA ASP A 345 26.00 18.51 5.95
C ASP A 345 25.92 19.80 6.78
N LYS A 346 25.32 19.76 7.97
CA LYS A 346 24.99 20.95 8.75
C LYS A 346 25.81 21.14 10.03
N LEU A 347 26.29 20.04 10.64
CA LEU A 347 27.07 20.11 11.88
C LEU A 347 28.53 19.70 11.68
N PHE A 348 28.79 18.69 10.84
CA PHE A 348 30.12 18.10 10.72
C PHE A 348 30.82 18.36 9.38
N LYS A 349 30.34 19.32 8.60
CA LYS A 349 30.89 19.64 7.28
C LYS A 349 32.39 19.97 7.30
N ASP A 350 32.84 20.64 8.35
CA ASP A 350 34.23 21.03 8.53
C ASP A 350 35.09 19.95 9.22
N ASN A 351 34.49 18.87 9.68
CA ASN A 351 35.20 17.70 10.21
C ASN A 351 35.18 16.57 9.16
N ALA A 352 36.25 16.49 8.38
CA ALA A 352 36.33 15.57 7.24
C ALA A 352 36.13 14.09 7.63
N GLU A 353 36.54 13.68 8.86
CA GLU A 353 36.38 12.29 9.34
C GLU A 353 34.91 11.98 9.63
N LEU A 354 34.23 12.82 10.44
CA LEU A 354 32.82 12.63 10.79
C LEU A 354 31.93 12.77 9.56
N TYR A 355 32.21 13.81 8.73
CA TYR A 355 31.48 14.01 7.47
C TYR A 355 31.50 12.76 6.60
N LYS A 356 32.71 12.22 6.36
CA LYS A 356 32.87 11.03 5.55
C LYS A 356 32.20 9.81 6.18
N ARG A 357 32.37 9.59 7.49
CA ARG A 357 31.79 8.46 8.22
C ARG A 357 30.28 8.40 8.07
N TYR A 358 29.60 9.51 8.26
CA TYR A 358 28.14 9.55 8.24
C TYR A 358 27.58 9.51 6.81
N LYS A 359 28.27 10.11 5.85
CA LYS A 359 27.92 9.96 4.42
C LYS A 359 28.14 8.54 3.92
N ASP A 360 29.24 7.89 4.30
CA ASP A 360 29.49 6.49 3.95
C ASP A 360 28.43 5.56 4.56
N PHE A 361 28.04 5.78 5.80
CA PHE A 361 26.97 5.02 6.44
C PHE A 361 25.64 5.12 5.66
N ALA A 362 25.24 6.32 5.29
CA ALA A 362 24.05 6.52 4.48
C ALA A 362 24.18 5.81 3.12
N LYS A 363 25.31 5.98 2.43
CA LYS A 363 25.54 5.35 1.13
C LYS A 363 25.49 3.81 1.22
N GLN A 364 26.15 3.21 2.21
CA GLN A 364 26.16 1.77 2.41
C GLN A 364 24.74 1.23 2.73
N THR A 365 23.96 1.97 3.53
CA THR A 365 22.57 1.62 3.81
C THR A 365 21.75 1.58 2.51
N PHE A 366 21.88 2.60 1.67
CA PHE A 366 21.16 2.67 0.40
C PHE A 366 21.62 1.61 -0.61
N ASP A 367 22.93 1.34 -0.70
CA ASP A 367 23.44 0.26 -1.55
C ASP A 367 22.87 -1.09 -1.13
N TYR A 368 22.85 -1.35 0.18
CA TYR A 368 22.31 -2.59 0.73
C TYR A 368 20.81 -2.78 0.39
N ILE A 369 19.99 -1.76 0.67
CA ILE A 369 18.54 -1.86 0.41
C ILE A 369 18.19 -1.93 -1.08
N PHE A 370 19.07 -1.49 -1.96
CA PHE A 370 18.91 -1.60 -3.41
C PHE A 370 19.53 -2.88 -4.00
N GLY A 371 20.00 -3.80 -3.15
CA GLY A 371 20.41 -5.14 -3.57
C GLY A 371 21.88 -5.48 -3.43
N ASP A 372 22.74 -4.58 -2.92
CA ASP A 372 24.13 -4.92 -2.58
C ASP A 372 24.19 -5.66 -1.23
N ASN A 373 23.55 -6.82 -1.20
CA ASN A 373 23.45 -7.71 -0.06
C ASN A 373 23.58 -9.17 -0.50
N LYS A 374 23.76 -10.09 0.44
CA LYS A 374 24.00 -11.51 0.13
C LYS A 374 22.90 -12.21 -0.66
N LEU A 375 21.66 -11.69 -0.61
CA LEU A 375 20.52 -12.23 -1.35
C LEU A 375 20.37 -11.62 -2.74
N GLY A 376 21.05 -10.49 -3.01
CA GLY A 376 20.87 -9.70 -4.23
C GLY A 376 19.45 -9.19 -4.38
N LEU A 377 18.71 -8.99 -3.27
CA LEU A 377 17.33 -8.51 -3.24
C LEU A 377 17.29 -7.03 -2.91
N SER A 378 16.55 -6.28 -3.70
CA SER A 378 16.15 -4.92 -3.34
C SER A 378 14.91 -4.96 -2.46
N TYR A 379 14.97 -4.30 -1.32
CA TYR A 379 13.84 -4.11 -0.41
C TYR A 379 12.99 -2.90 -0.77
N VAL A 380 13.25 -2.28 -1.92
CA VAL A 380 12.41 -1.22 -2.49
C VAL A 380 11.73 -1.76 -3.73
N ILE A 381 10.41 -1.92 -3.67
CA ILE A 381 9.64 -2.52 -4.76
C ILE A 381 9.74 -1.68 -6.03
N GLY A 382 10.00 -2.35 -7.14
CA GLY A 382 10.19 -1.73 -8.46
C GLY A 382 11.64 -1.35 -8.79
N ILE A 383 12.58 -1.52 -7.87
CA ILE A 383 14.02 -1.28 -8.09
C ILE A 383 14.77 -2.61 -7.97
N GLY A 384 15.54 -2.97 -8.99
CA GLY A 384 16.35 -4.18 -8.97
C GLY A 384 15.53 -5.47 -8.93
N LYS A 385 16.00 -6.48 -8.22
CA LYS A 385 15.31 -7.75 -8.00
C LYS A 385 14.57 -7.71 -6.67
N ASN A 386 13.26 -7.71 -6.70
CA ASN A 386 12.44 -7.66 -5.49
C ASN A 386 12.04 -9.04 -4.98
N PRO A 387 11.63 -9.16 -3.69
CA PRO A 387 10.80 -10.24 -3.20
C PRO A 387 9.53 -10.40 -4.03
N LYS A 388 8.89 -11.56 -3.95
CA LYS A 388 7.66 -11.84 -4.72
C LYS A 388 6.40 -11.36 -4.02
N THR A 389 6.46 -11.24 -2.70
CA THR A 389 5.32 -10.94 -1.85
C THR A 389 5.51 -9.64 -1.09
N VAL A 390 4.43 -8.93 -0.87
CA VAL A 390 4.37 -7.74 -0.04
C VAL A 390 3.12 -7.82 0.83
N HIS A 391 3.23 -7.55 2.13
CA HIS A 391 2.07 -7.55 3.02
C HIS A 391 1.23 -6.29 2.81
N HIS A 392 0.43 -6.26 1.72
CA HIS A 392 -0.40 -5.11 1.33
C HIS A 392 -1.68 -5.53 0.61
N ARG A 393 -2.82 -5.19 1.19
CA ARG A 393 -4.15 -5.63 0.74
C ARG A 393 -4.52 -5.08 -0.62
N GLY A 394 -4.39 -3.77 -0.81
CA GLY A 394 -4.71 -3.11 -2.07
C GLY A 394 -3.86 -3.63 -3.23
N ALA A 395 -2.54 -3.75 -3.05
CA ALA A 395 -1.64 -4.24 -4.10
C ALA A 395 -1.89 -5.71 -4.46
N SER A 396 -2.39 -6.52 -3.51
CA SER A 396 -2.72 -7.93 -3.79
C SER A 396 -3.84 -8.04 -4.81
N GLY A 397 -4.83 -7.14 -4.79
CA GLY A 397 -6.02 -7.19 -5.64
C GLY A 397 -6.86 -8.46 -5.44
N ILE A 398 -6.73 -9.11 -4.27
CA ILE A 398 -7.39 -10.38 -4.01
C ILE A 398 -8.90 -10.21 -3.91
N HIS A 399 -9.65 -11.18 -4.42
CA HIS A 399 -11.10 -11.12 -4.53
C HIS A 399 -11.86 -12.13 -3.66
N ASP A 400 -11.19 -12.84 -2.78
CA ASP A 400 -11.83 -13.86 -1.93
C ASP A 400 -11.79 -13.58 -0.41
N ASP A 401 -11.40 -12.40 0.02
CA ASP A 401 -11.35 -11.92 1.41
C ASP A 401 -10.22 -12.49 2.27
N HIS A 402 -9.34 -13.35 1.76
CA HIS A 402 -8.35 -14.01 2.61
C HIS A 402 -6.96 -14.05 1.98
N TRP A 403 -5.98 -13.46 2.67
CA TRP A 403 -4.60 -13.34 2.18
C TRP A 403 -3.91 -14.68 1.87
N ASN A 404 -4.26 -15.77 2.58
CA ASN A 404 -3.63 -17.08 2.35
C ASN A 404 -4.16 -17.79 1.11
N SER A 405 -5.16 -17.27 0.43
CA SER A 405 -5.58 -17.72 -0.90
C SER A 405 -4.60 -17.33 -1.99
N LEU A 406 -3.81 -16.26 -1.76
CA LEU A 406 -2.81 -15.80 -2.71
C LEU A 406 -1.68 -16.82 -2.84
N GLY A 407 -1.33 -17.20 -4.08
CA GLY A 407 -0.26 -18.14 -4.37
C GLY A 407 -0.62 -19.62 -4.20
N THR A 408 -1.89 -19.95 -3.91
CA THR A 408 -2.35 -21.35 -3.79
C THR A 408 -3.12 -21.77 -5.03
N GLU A 409 -2.70 -22.86 -5.68
CA GLU A 409 -3.33 -23.39 -6.90
C GLU A 409 -4.67 -24.10 -6.62
N ASP A 410 -4.95 -24.45 -5.38
CA ASP A 410 -6.04 -25.35 -5.02
C ASP A 410 -7.18 -24.65 -4.27
N LYS A 411 -7.72 -23.57 -4.84
CA LYS A 411 -8.88 -22.92 -4.22
C LYS A 411 -10.12 -22.91 -5.10
N GLY A 412 -10.11 -23.70 -6.17
CA GLY A 412 -11.24 -23.80 -7.09
C GLY A 412 -11.55 -22.47 -7.79
N GLU A 413 -11.99 -22.56 -9.01
CA GLU A 413 -12.72 -21.50 -9.71
C GLU A 413 -12.15 -20.08 -9.65
N GLY A 414 -10.89 -19.88 -10.10
CA GLY A 414 -10.42 -18.56 -10.51
C GLY A 414 -9.77 -17.71 -9.42
N PHE A 415 -9.23 -18.29 -8.37
CA PHE A 415 -8.40 -17.54 -7.44
C PHE A 415 -7.05 -17.17 -8.09
N GLN A 416 -6.63 -15.95 -7.82
CA GLN A 416 -5.36 -15.46 -8.31
C GLN A 416 -4.19 -16.12 -7.58
N THR A 417 -3.12 -16.39 -8.32
CA THR A 417 -1.88 -16.95 -7.78
C THR A 417 -0.76 -15.94 -7.64
N GLU A 418 -0.99 -14.70 -8.07
CA GLU A 418 -0.03 -13.61 -8.01
C GLU A 418 -0.68 -12.27 -7.63
N TYR A 419 0.13 -11.31 -7.19
CA TYR A 419 -0.33 -9.95 -6.92
C TYR A 419 -0.87 -9.29 -8.19
N ALA A 420 -2.00 -8.58 -8.06
CA ALA A 420 -2.55 -7.80 -9.17
C ALA A 420 -1.58 -6.68 -9.57
N HIS A 421 -1.02 -5.97 -8.61
CA HIS A 421 -0.29 -4.72 -8.80
C HIS A 421 1.15 -4.80 -8.31
N VAL A 422 2.00 -3.94 -8.87
CA VAL A 422 3.35 -3.68 -8.38
C VAL A 422 3.30 -2.44 -7.48
N LEU A 423 3.66 -2.59 -6.22
CA LEU A 423 3.64 -1.51 -5.23
C LEU A 423 4.93 -0.68 -5.30
N TYR A 424 5.14 0.00 -6.42
CA TYR A 424 6.37 0.75 -6.69
C TYR A 424 6.73 1.71 -5.55
N GLY A 425 8.00 1.65 -5.14
CA GLY A 425 8.60 2.57 -4.17
C GLY A 425 8.31 2.27 -2.72
N ALA A 426 7.53 1.24 -2.41
CA ALA A 426 7.35 0.79 -1.05
C ALA A 426 8.65 0.20 -0.50
N LEU A 427 9.03 0.59 0.71
CA LEU A 427 10.14 0.03 1.46
C LEU A 427 9.61 -1.10 2.35
N GLU A 428 10.04 -2.33 2.08
CA GLU A 428 9.70 -3.49 2.89
C GLU A 428 10.41 -3.51 4.24
N GLY A 429 9.86 -4.22 5.20
CA GLY A 429 10.38 -4.38 6.56
C GLY A 429 11.86 -4.80 6.62
N GLY A 430 12.30 -5.60 5.65
CA GLY A 430 13.71 -5.92 5.46
C GLY A 430 14.17 -7.24 6.10
N PRO A 431 15.49 -7.49 6.14
CA PRO A 431 16.05 -8.76 6.54
C PRO A 431 16.00 -8.98 8.06
N ASN A 432 16.09 -10.26 8.43
CA ASN A 432 16.42 -10.66 9.79
C ASN A 432 17.89 -10.31 10.12
N GLN A 433 18.29 -10.37 11.40
CA GLN A 433 19.64 -10.03 11.82
C GLN A 433 20.74 -10.90 11.16
N ASP A 434 20.44 -12.15 10.84
CA ASP A 434 21.36 -13.04 10.12
C ASP A 434 21.43 -12.74 8.61
N GLY A 435 20.67 -11.73 8.13
CA GLY A 435 20.54 -11.33 6.74
C GLY A 435 19.65 -12.26 5.91
N SER A 436 18.90 -13.18 6.51
CA SER A 436 17.86 -13.95 5.83
C SER A 436 16.61 -13.11 5.63
N PHE A 437 15.76 -13.53 4.68
CA PHE A 437 14.46 -12.89 4.38
C PHE A 437 13.44 -13.98 4.11
N THR A 438 12.27 -13.89 4.75
CA THR A 438 11.15 -14.80 4.51
C THR A 438 10.18 -14.13 3.56
N ASP A 439 10.17 -14.61 2.31
CA ASP A 439 9.33 -14.09 1.22
C ASP A 439 7.95 -14.76 1.24
N GLU A 440 7.18 -14.44 2.27
CA GLU A 440 5.82 -14.94 2.49
C GLU A 440 4.93 -13.78 2.97
N VAL A 441 3.70 -13.72 2.48
CA VAL A 441 2.78 -12.63 2.85
C VAL A 441 2.49 -12.57 4.35
N GLY A 442 2.51 -13.71 5.04
CA GLY A 442 2.35 -13.81 6.49
C GLY A 442 3.60 -13.45 7.30
N ALA A 443 4.76 -13.29 6.66
CA ALA A 443 6.00 -12.87 7.31
C ALA A 443 6.08 -11.33 7.39
N TYR A 444 5.06 -10.71 7.96
CA TYR A 444 4.89 -9.24 7.98
C TYR A 444 6.09 -8.47 8.54
N GLN A 445 6.89 -9.05 9.44
CA GLN A 445 8.12 -8.40 9.93
C GLN A 445 9.14 -8.14 8.81
N ASN A 446 9.14 -8.97 7.76
CA ASN A 446 10.00 -8.84 6.58
C ASN A 446 9.28 -8.10 5.44
N THR A 447 8.02 -8.46 5.16
CA THR A 447 7.30 -8.09 3.93
C THR A 447 6.30 -6.94 4.11
N GLU A 448 6.06 -6.46 5.34
CA GLU A 448 5.20 -5.31 5.58
C GLU A 448 5.83 -4.03 5.03
N VAL A 449 4.96 -3.13 4.59
CA VAL A 449 5.26 -1.78 4.15
C VAL A 449 4.37 -0.81 4.90
N ALA A 450 4.84 0.40 5.17
CA ALA A 450 4.08 1.40 5.88
C ALA A 450 4.53 2.82 5.52
N ILE A 451 3.66 3.81 5.75
CA ILE A 451 3.98 5.20 5.48
C ILE A 451 5.16 5.69 6.34
N ASP A 452 5.25 5.22 7.59
CA ASP A 452 6.36 5.53 8.49
C ASP A 452 7.67 4.85 8.05
N TYR A 453 7.61 3.64 7.44
CA TYR A 453 8.79 3.00 6.85
C TYR A 453 9.39 3.84 5.74
N ASN A 454 8.54 4.34 4.86
CA ASN A 454 8.96 5.18 3.74
C ASN A 454 9.39 6.59 4.16
N ALA A 455 9.02 7.10 5.34
CA ALA A 455 9.26 8.48 5.71
C ALA A 455 10.76 8.83 5.73
N GLY A 456 11.55 8.12 6.54
CA GLY A 456 13.01 8.32 6.60
C GLY A 456 13.70 8.01 5.28
N PHE A 457 13.27 6.97 4.58
CA PHE A 457 13.76 6.61 3.24
C PHE A 457 13.55 7.74 2.24
N THR A 458 12.34 8.31 2.16
CA THR A 458 11.99 9.40 1.24
C THR A 458 12.80 10.67 1.53
N ALA A 459 12.93 11.06 2.80
CA ALA A 459 13.72 12.22 3.19
C ALA A 459 15.21 12.02 2.89
N ALA A 460 15.75 10.84 3.21
CA ALA A 460 17.14 10.52 2.92
C ALA A 460 17.44 10.51 1.42
N LEU A 461 16.49 10.09 0.56
CA LEU A 461 16.63 10.20 -0.90
C LEU A 461 16.83 11.64 -1.36
N CYS A 462 16.24 12.64 -0.70
CA CYS A 462 16.49 14.06 -1.02
C CYS A 462 17.97 14.41 -0.82
N GLY A 463 18.58 13.95 0.28
CA GLY A 463 20.01 14.11 0.54
C GLY A 463 20.88 13.29 -0.43
N MET A 464 20.50 12.06 -0.75
CA MET A 464 21.22 11.24 -1.73
C MET A 464 21.20 11.86 -3.12
N ILE A 465 20.10 12.50 -3.53
CA ILE A 465 20.04 13.27 -4.79
C ILE A 465 20.98 14.48 -4.72
N ASN A 466 21.05 15.17 -3.57
CA ASN A 466 21.97 16.29 -3.39
C ASN A 466 23.42 15.85 -3.57
N ASP A 467 23.79 14.68 -3.06
CA ASP A 467 25.18 14.18 -3.06
C ASP A 467 25.57 13.50 -4.38
N TYR A 468 24.67 12.68 -4.93
CA TYR A 468 24.98 11.78 -6.05
C TYR A 468 24.17 12.09 -7.32
N GLY A 469 23.21 13.00 -7.24
CA GLY A 469 22.33 13.35 -8.35
C GLY A 469 21.22 12.34 -8.57
N GLY A 470 20.58 12.46 -9.71
CA GLY A 470 19.45 11.65 -10.14
C GLY A 470 18.32 12.52 -10.69
N SER A 471 17.44 11.92 -11.47
CA SER A 471 16.28 12.62 -12.07
C SER A 471 15.09 11.68 -12.17
N SER A 472 13.90 12.27 -12.26
CA SER A 472 12.67 11.52 -12.52
C SER A 472 12.73 10.78 -13.85
N ASN A 473 12.08 9.61 -13.91
CA ASN A 473 11.87 8.85 -15.12
C ASN A 473 10.54 9.29 -15.78
N LYS A 474 10.61 9.82 -17.00
CA LYS A 474 9.44 10.31 -17.75
C LYS A 474 8.46 9.21 -18.18
N SER A 475 8.92 7.95 -18.16
CA SER A 475 8.08 6.80 -18.50
C SER A 475 7.45 6.13 -17.27
N PHE A 476 7.63 6.69 -16.10
CA PHE A 476 7.03 6.22 -14.87
C PHE A 476 5.82 7.09 -14.47
N PRO A 477 4.73 6.50 -13.94
CA PRO A 477 4.53 5.06 -13.75
C PRO A 477 4.15 4.33 -15.04
N PRO A 478 4.46 3.02 -15.15
CA PRO A 478 3.94 2.22 -16.24
C PRO A 478 2.43 2.04 -16.10
N ILE A 479 1.71 2.02 -17.23
CA ILE A 479 0.29 1.66 -17.23
C ILE A 479 0.19 0.15 -17.06
N GLU A 480 -0.35 -0.29 -15.94
CA GLU A 480 -0.63 -1.71 -15.72
C GLU A 480 -1.76 -2.19 -16.62
N LYS A 481 -1.62 -3.42 -17.13
CA LYS A 481 -2.67 -4.10 -17.87
C LYS A 481 -3.27 -5.19 -17.00
N PRO A 482 -4.60 -5.43 -17.09
CA PRO A 482 -5.21 -6.58 -16.43
C PRO A 482 -4.44 -7.88 -16.72
N LYS A 483 -4.12 -8.62 -15.68
CA LYS A 483 -3.43 -9.91 -15.76
C LYS A 483 -4.37 -11.07 -16.04
N TRP A 484 -5.68 -10.84 -15.84
CA TRP A 484 -6.76 -11.79 -16.05
C TRP A 484 -8.02 -11.07 -16.54
N PRO A 485 -9.03 -11.80 -17.07
CA PRO A 485 -10.33 -11.22 -17.36
C PRO A 485 -10.97 -10.65 -16.10
N GLU A 486 -11.32 -9.37 -16.11
CA GLU A 486 -11.96 -8.71 -14.96
C GLU A 486 -13.40 -9.16 -14.75
N PHE A 487 -14.07 -9.54 -15.82
CA PHE A 487 -15.43 -10.08 -15.81
C PHE A 487 -15.47 -11.34 -16.63
N LEU A 488 -16.21 -12.33 -16.17
CA LEU A 488 -16.44 -13.57 -16.93
C LEU A 488 -17.70 -14.30 -16.48
N VAL A 489 -18.22 -15.17 -17.35
CA VAL A 489 -19.27 -16.11 -17.01
C VAL A 489 -18.71 -17.52 -17.07
N SER A 490 -18.91 -18.27 -15.99
CA SER A 490 -18.69 -19.71 -15.94
C SER A 490 -20.04 -20.43 -15.83
N ALA A 491 -20.28 -21.45 -16.61
CA ALA A 491 -21.58 -22.13 -16.62
C ALA A 491 -21.45 -23.66 -16.86
N LYS A 492 -22.51 -24.37 -16.50
CA LYS A 492 -22.69 -25.79 -16.87
C LYS A 492 -24.16 -26.12 -17.09
N ILE A 493 -24.42 -27.21 -17.77
CA ILE A 493 -25.74 -27.80 -17.87
C ILE A 493 -26.07 -28.43 -16.52
N ASN A 494 -27.09 -27.91 -15.82
CA ASN A 494 -27.58 -28.53 -14.59
C ASN A 494 -28.50 -29.73 -14.94
N GLN A 495 -29.45 -29.48 -15.85
CA GLN A 495 -30.34 -30.51 -16.39
C GLN A 495 -30.78 -30.13 -17.81
N ALA A 496 -31.06 -31.11 -18.66
CA ALA A 496 -31.66 -30.86 -19.96
C ALA A 496 -32.57 -32.07 -20.35
N SER A 497 -33.65 -31.77 -21.06
CA SER A 497 -34.57 -32.79 -21.60
C SER A 497 -35.16 -32.29 -22.93
N GLY A 498 -36.05 -33.11 -23.53
CA GLY A 498 -36.77 -32.73 -24.74
C GLY A 498 -37.82 -31.62 -24.53
N THR A 499 -37.93 -31.01 -23.36
CA THR A 499 -38.85 -29.92 -23.06
C THR A 499 -38.19 -28.73 -22.36
N TYR A 500 -36.96 -28.84 -21.87
CA TYR A 500 -36.30 -27.75 -21.15
C TYR A 500 -34.79 -27.85 -21.12
N THR A 501 -34.17 -26.73 -20.85
CA THR A 501 -32.76 -26.59 -20.45
C THR A 501 -32.68 -25.87 -19.12
N GLU A 502 -31.89 -26.37 -18.19
CA GLU A 502 -31.56 -25.75 -16.92
C GLU A 502 -30.06 -25.53 -16.83
N ILE A 503 -29.64 -24.29 -16.62
CA ILE A 503 -28.26 -23.85 -16.57
C ILE A 503 -27.93 -23.41 -15.14
N LYS A 504 -26.77 -23.83 -14.67
CA LYS A 504 -26.09 -23.22 -13.53
C LYS A 504 -25.02 -22.27 -14.07
N ALA A 505 -25.08 -21.00 -13.71
CA ALA A 505 -24.11 -19.99 -14.14
C ALA A 505 -23.58 -19.19 -12.95
N PHE A 506 -22.30 -18.81 -13.04
CA PHE A 506 -21.66 -17.80 -12.20
C PHE A 506 -21.39 -16.55 -13.03
N ALA A 507 -21.90 -15.41 -12.59
CA ALA A 507 -21.42 -14.11 -13.03
C ALA A 507 -20.27 -13.70 -12.08
N MET A 508 -19.09 -13.43 -12.63
CA MET A 508 -17.88 -13.16 -11.84
C MET A 508 -17.36 -11.77 -12.07
N ASN A 509 -16.96 -11.11 -10.98
CA ASN A 509 -16.27 -9.83 -10.98
C ASN A 509 -14.91 -10.01 -10.29
N HIS A 510 -13.84 -9.98 -11.06
CA HIS A 510 -12.45 -10.05 -10.61
C HIS A 510 -11.69 -8.75 -10.92
N SER A 511 -12.44 -7.63 -11.01
CA SER A 511 -11.84 -6.34 -11.37
C SER A 511 -10.83 -5.88 -10.33
N ALA A 512 -9.69 -5.37 -10.81
CA ALA A 512 -8.61 -4.83 -9.99
C ALA A 512 -7.93 -3.61 -10.65
N TRP A 513 -8.29 -3.21 -11.88
CA TRP A 513 -7.66 -2.12 -12.63
C TRP A 513 -8.63 -0.99 -13.06
N PRO A 514 -9.16 -0.21 -12.12
CA PRO A 514 -9.27 -0.40 -10.69
C PRO A 514 -10.35 -1.42 -10.30
N THR A 515 -10.35 -1.79 -9.03
CA THR A 515 -11.43 -2.54 -8.40
C THR A 515 -12.75 -1.79 -8.53
N ARG A 516 -13.82 -2.48 -8.99
CA ARG A 516 -15.13 -1.85 -9.28
C ARG A 516 -16.28 -2.62 -8.67
N VAL A 517 -17.23 -1.90 -8.10
CA VAL A 517 -18.53 -2.41 -7.72
C VAL A 517 -19.48 -2.18 -8.89
N VAL A 518 -20.02 -3.26 -9.48
CA VAL A 518 -20.97 -3.16 -10.59
C VAL A 518 -22.38 -3.30 -10.05
N LYS A 519 -23.21 -2.25 -10.23
CA LYS A 519 -24.56 -2.14 -9.68
C LYS A 519 -25.65 -2.59 -10.65
N ASP A 520 -25.38 -2.58 -11.96
CA ASP A 520 -26.33 -2.91 -13.01
C ASP A 520 -25.82 -4.05 -13.89
N LEU A 521 -25.36 -5.12 -13.19
CA LEU A 521 -24.82 -6.30 -13.85
C LEU A 521 -25.92 -7.22 -14.32
N SER A 522 -25.80 -7.69 -15.56
CA SER A 522 -26.69 -8.70 -16.15
C SER A 522 -25.92 -9.60 -17.10
N TYR A 523 -26.51 -10.77 -17.39
CA TYR A 523 -26.00 -11.65 -18.45
C TYR A 523 -27.13 -12.26 -19.26
N ASN A 524 -26.85 -12.56 -20.56
CA ASN A 524 -27.81 -13.10 -21.50
C ASN A 524 -27.46 -14.53 -21.91
N TYR A 525 -28.43 -15.44 -21.82
CA TYR A 525 -28.36 -16.78 -22.38
C TYR A 525 -29.15 -16.85 -23.66
N TYR A 526 -28.50 -17.17 -24.78
CA TYR A 526 -29.09 -17.20 -26.13
C TYR A 526 -29.45 -18.62 -26.53
N PHE A 527 -30.65 -18.79 -27.07
CA PHE A 527 -31.20 -20.06 -27.53
C PHE A 527 -31.93 -19.89 -28.87
N ASP A 528 -31.97 -20.97 -29.68
CA ASP A 528 -32.67 -21.03 -30.96
C ASP A 528 -34.04 -21.67 -30.76
N ILE A 529 -35.08 -21.16 -31.40
CA ILE A 529 -36.43 -21.68 -31.32
C ILE A 529 -36.93 -22.34 -32.63
N SER A 530 -36.02 -22.66 -33.57
CA SER A 530 -36.39 -23.20 -34.88
C SER A 530 -37.13 -24.52 -34.77
N GLU A 531 -36.64 -25.46 -33.96
CA GLU A 531 -37.26 -26.77 -33.72
C GLU A 531 -38.60 -26.62 -32.96
N ILE A 532 -38.72 -25.61 -32.13
CA ILE A 532 -39.96 -25.29 -31.37
C ILE A 532 -41.05 -24.88 -32.34
N LEU A 533 -40.72 -24.02 -33.33
CA LEU A 533 -41.63 -23.56 -34.38
C LEU A 533 -42.02 -24.74 -35.29
N ASP A 534 -41.08 -25.59 -35.69
CA ASP A 534 -41.32 -26.79 -36.52
C ASP A 534 -42.26 -27.79 -35.80
N ALA A 535 -42.20 -27.85 -34.46
CA ALA A 535 -43.08 -28.65 -33.64
C ALA A 535 -44.48 -28.00 -33.41
N GLY A 536 -44.71 -26.79 -33.96
CA GLY A 536 -46.02 -26.10 -33.87
C GLY A 536 -46.22 -25.28 -32.60
N PHE A 537 -45.19 -25.09 -31.78
CA PHE A 537 -45.16 -24.18 -30.63
C PHE A 537 -44.63 -22.81 -31.01
N THR A 538 -44.69 -21.86 -30.11
CA THR A 538 -44.25 -20.49 -30.31
C THR A 538 -43.42 -19.99 -29.10
N VAL A 539 -42.76 -18.84 -29.22
CA VAL A 539 -42.04 -18.22 -28.10
C VAL A 539 -42.96 -17.95 -26.89
N LYS A 540 -44.26 -17.78 -27.09
CA LYS A 540 -45.24 -17.56 -26.01
C LYS A 540 -45.48 -18.80 -25.14
N ASP A 541 -45.12 -19.97 -25.64
CA ASP A 541 -45.25 -21.22 -24.90
C ASP A 541 -44.01 -21.51 -24.03
N ILE A 542 -42.97 -20.69 -24.19
CA ILE A 542 -41.71 -20.79 -23.42
C ILE A 542 -41.87 -20.04 -22.09
N THR A 543 -41.48 -20.70 -21.02
CA THR A 543 -41.36 -20.09 -19.67
C THR A 543 -39.91 -20.04 -19.22
N ALA A 544 -39.53 -18.94 -18.57
CA ALA A 544 -38.21 -18.77 -17.96
C ALA A 544 -38.34 -18.52 -16.46
N LYS A 545 -37.60 -19.26 -15.64
CA LYS A 545 -37.66 -19.14 -14.17
C LYS A 545 -36.29 -19.29 -13.54
N ILE A 546 -36.05 -18.52 -12.48
CA ILE A 546 -34.93 -18.75 -11.54
C ILE A 546 -35.29 -19.94 -10.67
N GLY A 547 -34.46 -20.97 -10.66
CA GLY A 547 -34.57 -22.15 -9.81
C GLY A 547 -33.83 -22.00 -8.48
N ASN A 548 -32.65 -21.40 -8.52
CA ASN A 548 -31.85 -21.09 -7.35
C ASN A 548 -31.05 -19.81 -7.57
N ASP A 549 -30.93 -19.00 -6.55
CA ASP A 549 -30.16 -17.77 -6.52
C ASP A 549 -29.36 -17.73 -5.21
N GLN A 550 -28.03 -17.91 -5.34
CA GLN A 550 -27.13 -17.87 -4.19
C GLN A 550 -26.66 -16.43 -3.99
N HIS A 551 -27.15 -15.79 -2.96
CA HIS A 551 -26.63 -14.49 -2.51
C HIS A 551 -26.64 -14.41 -0.99
N SER A 552 -25.78 -13.56 -0.45
CA SER A 552 -25.72 -13.25 0.98
C SER A 552 -26.17 -11.82 1.21
N GLY A 553 -27.07 -11.60 2.18
CA GLY A 553 -27.50 -10.27 2.62
C GLY A 553 -28.97 -9.96 2.31
N ASP A 554 -29.35 -8.71 2.60
CA ASP A 554 -30.71 -8.20 2.47
C ASP A 554 -30.99 -7.58 1.07
N GLU A 555 -30.10 -7.81 0.13
CA GLU A 555 -30.16 -7.25 -1.23
C GLU A 555 -31.08 -8.08 -2.12
N GLY A 556 -31.62 -7.45 -3.16
CA GLY A 556 -32.58 -8.04 -4.06
C GLY A 556 -32.12 -9.33 -4.72
N LYS A 557 -33.09 -10.19 -5.05
CA LYS A 557 -32.85 -11.46 -5.75
C LYS A 557 -32.56 -11.23 -7.22
N ALA A 558 -31.89 -12.19 -7.85
CA ALA A 558 -31.78 -12.24 -9.29
C ALA A 558 -33.17 -12.36 -9.93
N SER A 559 -33.36 -11.69 -11.04
CA SER A 559 -34.54 -11.78 -11.89
C SER A 559 -34.18 -12.31 -13.27
N ILE A 560 -35.15 -12.92 -13.95
CA ILE A 560 -35.05 -13.41 -15.32
C ILE A 560 -36.14 -12.81 -16.18
N SER A 561 -35.79 -12.37 -17.38
CA SER A 561 -36.75 -11.84 -18.34
C SER A 561 -37.58 -12.95 -19.01
N GLU A 562 -38.75 -12.60 -19.57
CA GLU A 562 -39.34 -13.38 -20.64
C GLU A 562 -38.37 -13.44 -21.84
N PRO A 563 -38.51 -14.43 -22.76
CA PRO A 563 -37.72 -14.51 -23.97
C PRO A 563 -37.76 -13.22 -24.80
N ILE A 564 -36.60 -12.69 -25.11
CA ILE A 564 -36.44 -11.47 -25.93
C ILE A 564 -35.80 -11.88 -27.27
N GLN A 565 -36.36 -11.43 -28.40
CA GLN A 565 -35.79 -11.72 -29.70
C GLN A 565 -34.50 -10.97 -29.91
N HIS A 566 -33.42 -11.69 -30.26
CA HIS A 566 -32.14 -11.11 -30.67
C HIS A 566 -32.13 -10.91 -32.20
N LYS A 567 -32.21 -12.03 -32.96
CA LYS A 567 -32.15 -11.99 -34.42
C LYS A 567 -32.75 -13.29 -35.02
N GLY A 568 -33.69 -13.17 -35.95
CA GLY A 568 -34.32 -14.34 -36.55
C GLY A 568 -34.98 -15.21 -35.52
N ASN A 569 -34.62 -16.50 -35.46
CA ASN A 569 -35.14 -17.45 -34.48
C ASN A 569 -34.30 -17.51 -33.19
N ILE A 570 -33.23 -16.70 -33.08
CA ILE A 570 -32.42 -16.61 -31.87
C ILE A 570 -33.06 -15.64 -30.89
N TYR A 571 -33.36 -16.14 -29.69
CA TYR A 571 -33.89 -15.41 -28.55
C TYR A 571 -32.89 -15.48 -27.39
N TYR A 572 -33.06 -14.63 -26.38
CA TYR A 572 -32.32 -14.73 -25.14
C TYR A 572 -33.22 -14.46 -23.94
N VAL A 573 -32.80 -14.97 -22.79
CA VAL A 573 -33.29 -14.52 -21.48
C VAL A 573 -32.19 -13.71 -20.81
N LYS A 574 -32.58 -12.59 -20.18
CA LYS A 574 -31.67 -11.72 -19.43
C LYS A 574 -31.80 -12.03 -17.95
N ILE A 575 -30.70 -12.41 -17.31
CA ILE A 575 -30.59 -12.52 -15.87
C ILE A 575 -29.99 -11.24 -15.33
N SER A 576 -30.67 -10.56 -14.42
CA SER A 576 -30.28 -9.27 -13.86
C SER A 576 -30.18 -9.36 -12.34
N PHE A 577 -29.22 -8.65 -11.79
CA PHE A 577 -28.99 -8.52 -10.35
C PHE A 577 -29.45 -7.11 -9.93
N GLY A 578 -30.74 -6.97 -9.61
CA GLY A 578 -31.37 -5.70 -9.27
C GLY A 578 -31.52 -5.44 -7.77
N ASP A 579 -32.32 -4.43 -7.43
CA ASP A 579 -32.79 -4.09 -6.09
C ASP A 579 -31.66 -3.87 -5.05
N GLY A 580 -30.60 -3.16 -5.45
CA GLY A 580 -29.46 -2.83 -4.60
C GLY A 580 -28.41 -3.94 -4.48
N ARG A 581 -28.64 -5.11 -5.09
CA ARG A 581 -27.64 -6.16 -5.19
C ARG A 581 -26.51 -5.73 -6.13
N VAL A 582 -25.29 -5.97 -5.70
CA VAL A 582 -24.09 -5.67 -6.49
C VAL A 582 -23.20 -6.91 -6.57
N VAL A 583 -22.47 -7.05 -7.68
CA VAL A 583 -21.40 -8.03 -7.80
C VAL A 583 -20.08 -7.27 -7.71
N MET A 584 -19.26 -7.61 -6.71
CA MET A 584 -18.05 -6.89 -6.36
C MET A 584 -16.90 -7.87 -6.11
N PRO A 585 -15.65 -7.51 -6.40
CA PRO A 585 -14.52 -8.43 -6.35
C PRO A 585 -14.02 -8.62 -4.91
N THR A 586 -14.88 -9.18 -4.06
CA THR A 586 -14.53 -9.55 -2.68
C THR A 586 -15.50 -10.61 -2.15
N GLY A 587 -14.97 -11.57 -1.38
CA GLY A 587 -15.75 -12.65 -0.81
C GLY A 587 -16.26 -13.68 -1.81
N GLN A 588 -16.51 -14.88 -1.32
CA GLN A 588 -16.84 -16.01 -2.18
C GLN A 588 -18.20 -15.87 -2.88
N SER A 589 -19.20 -15.31 -2.19
CA SER A 589 -20.53 -15.13 -2.77
C SER A 589 -20.72 -13.78 -3.44
N GLU A 590 -19.86 -12.81 -3.16
CA GLU A 590 -19.94 -11.46 -3.70
C GLU A 590 -19.21 -11.33 -5.03
N HIS A 591 -18.06 -12.02 -5.23
CA HIS A 591 -17.31 -11.94 -6.47
C HIS A 591 -17.85 -12.89 -7.55
N ARG A 592 -18.56 -13.96 -7.18
CA ARG A 592 -19.18 -14.91 -8.08
C ARG A 592 -20.63 -15.16 -7.70
N SER A 593 -21.54 -14.57 -8.41
CA SER A 593 -22.96 -14.69 -8.16
C SER A 593 -23.54 -15.92 -8.88
N GLU A 594 -23.87 -16.98 -8.12
CA GLU A 594 -24.49 -18.18 -8.67
C GLU A 594 -25.98 -17.93 -8.92
N CYS A 595 -26.42 -18.30 -10.11
CA CYS A 595 -27.84 -18.39 -10.46
C CYS A 595 -28.09 -19.66 -11.26
N GLN A 596 -29.13 -20.42 -10.88
CA GLN A 596 -29.66 -21.53 -11.66
C GLN A 596 -31.00 -21.11 -12.25
N PHE A 597 -31.13 -21.23 -13.55
CA PHE A 597 -32.35 -20.86 -14.26
C PHE A 597 -32.75 -21.94 -15.26
N ARG A 598 -34.04 -22.04 -15.50
CA ARG A 598 -34.66 -23.00 -16.43
C ARG A 598 -35.45 -22.25 -17.49
N ILE A 599 -35.28 -22.68 -18.75
CA ILE A 599 -36.09 -22.28 -19.89
C ILE A 599 -36.83 -23.54 -20.34
N ALA A 600 -38.14 -23.52 -20.44
CA ALA A 600 -38.96 -24.71 -20.66
C ALA A 600 -40.20 -24.47 -21.51
N LEU A 601 -40.53 -25.44 -22.31
CA LEU A 601 -41.86 -25.64 -22.91
C LEU A 601 -42.80 -26.36 -21.93
N PRO A 602 -44.13 -26.35 -22.16
CA PRO A 602 -45.04 -27.24 -21.43
C PRO A 602 -44.68 -28.73 -21.55
N ASP A 603 -45.02 -29.49 -20.52
CA ASP A 603 -44.74 -30.94 -20.49
C ASP A 603 -45.38 -31.71 -21.67
N THR A 604 -46.39 -31.16 -22.30
CA THR A 604 -47.04 -31.72 -23.50
C THR A 604 -46.21 -31.62 -24.77
N ALA A 605 -45.13 -30.81 -24.75
CA ALA A 605 -44.22 -30.56 -25.89
C ALA A 605 -43.00 -31.52 -25.92
N GLN A 606 -43.17 -32.78 -25.52
CA GLN A 606 -42.10 -33.78 -25.46
C GLN A 606 -41.36 -33.91 -26.80
N GLY A 607 -40.04 -33.71 -26.77
CA GLY A 607 -39.17 -33.80 -27.95
C GLY A 607 -39.17 -32.58 -28.85
N ALA A 608 -39.85 -31.46 -28.46
CA ALA A 608 -39.86 -30.25 -29.21
C ALA A 608 -38.73 -29.27 -28.81
N TRP A 609 -37.88 -29.60 -27.85
CA TRP A 609 -36.73 -28.82 -27.41
C TRP A 609 -35.43 -29.55 -27.66
N ASP A 610 -34.54 -28.98 -28.45
CA ASP A 610 -33.17 -29.46 -28.66
C ASP A 610 -32.13 -28.39 -28.28
N PRO A 611 -31.56 -28.42 -27.07
CA PRO A 611 -30.62 -27.40 -26.60
C PRO A 611 -29.28 -27.42 -27.33
N LYS A 612 -29.02 -28.39 -28.22
CA LYS A 612 -27.74 -28.47 -28.94
C LYS A 612 -27.58 -27.39 -30.00
N ASN A 613 -28.67 -26.80 -30.49
CA ASN A 613 -28.65 -25.68 -31.43
C ASN A 613 -28.52 -24.32 -30.74
N ASP A 614 -28.67 -24.26 -29.41
CA ASP A 614 -28.55 -23.04 -28.62
C ASP A 614 -27.13 -22.45 -28.69
N TYR A 615 -27.04 -21.17 -28.99
CA TYR A 615 -25.75 -20.48 -29.07
C TYR A 615 -24.98 -20.55 -27.74
N SER A 616 -25.65 -20.30 -26.63
CA SER A 616 -25.04 -20.31 -25.29
C SER A 616 -24.75 -21.69 -24.73
N MET A 617 -25.21 -22.77 -25.40
CA MET A 617 -24.91 -24.15 -25.03
C MET A 617 -23.52 -24.60 -25.48
N LYS A 618 -22.90 -23.87 -26.43
CA LYS A 618 -21.61 -24.24 -27.01
C LYS A 618 -20.53 -24.45 -25.93
N GLY A 619 -19.94 -25.66 -25.91
CA GLY A 619 -18.86 -26.01 -24.99
C GLY A 619 -19.29 -26.34 -23.56
N LEU A 620 -20.56 -26.17 -23.20
CA LEU A 620 -21.04 -26.56 -21.89
C LEU A 620 -21.18 -28.09 -21.77
N ASN A 621 -21.00 -28.58 -20.56
CA ASN A 621 -21.22 -29.98 -20.18
C ASN A 621 -21.98 -30.04 -18.85
N ASN A 622 -22.36 -31.25 -18.41
CA ASN A 622 -23.11 -31.45 -17.17
C ASN A 622 -22.25 -31.82 -15.95
N GLN A 623 -20.93 -31.85 -16.11
CA GLN A 623 -20.01 -32.25 -15.04
C GLN A 623 -19.34 -30.98 -14.42
N ASP A 624 -18.64 -30.23 -15.23
CA ASP A 624 -17.78 -29.15 -14.77
C ASP A 624 -18.34 -27.76 -15.15
N MET A 625 -18.08 -26.78 -14.29
CA MET A 625 -18.24 -25.36 -14.66
C MET A 625 -17.19 -25.02 -15.71
N VAL A 626 -17.61 -24.38 -16.81
CA VAL A 626 -16.76 -24.00 -17.93
C VAL A 626 -16.88 -22.50 -18.15
N GLU A 627 -15.76 -21.80 -18.23
CA GLU A 627 -15.72 -20.43 -18.69
C GLU A 627 -16.23 -20.38 -20.13
N THR A 628 -17.23 -19.52 -20.38
CA THR A 628 -17.90 -19.45 -21.67
C THR A 628 -18.10 -18.04 -22.17
N PRO A 629 -17.58 -17.68 -23.36
CA PRO A 629 -17.86 -16.40 -23.99
C PRO A 629 -19.27 -16.36 -24.66
N TYR A 630 -19.98 -17.48 -24.74
CA TYR A 630 -21.30 -17.58 -25.39
C TYR A 630 -22.47 -17.21 -24.48
N ILE A 631 -22.20 -16.91 -23.23
CA ILE A 631 -23.12 -16.21 -22.32
C ILE A 631 -22.49 -14.83 -22.08
N THR A 632 -23.15 -13.79 -22.63
CA THR A 632 -22.62 -12.42 -22.60
C THR A 632 -22.97 -11.73 -21.31
N MET A 633 -22.08 -10.86 -20.80
CA MET A 633 -22.30 -10.08 -19.58
C MET A 633 -22.24 -8.58 -19.89
N TYR A 634 -23.09 -7.83 -19.20
CA TYR A 634 -23.25 -6.37 -19.40
C TYR A 634 -23.21 -5.61 -18.08
N ASP A 635 -22.64 -4.40 -18.15
CA ASP A 635 -22.77 -3.35 -17.15
C ASP A 635 -23.71 -2.29 -17.74
N GLY A 636 -24.95 -2.27 -17.29
CA GLY A 636 -26.03 -1.57 -17.99
C GLY A 636 -26.22 -2.13 -19.41
N ASP A 637 -26.01 -1.26 -20.41
CA ASP A 637 -26.07 -1.63 -21.84
C ASP A 637 -24.69 -1.94 -22.44
N LYS A 638 -23.62 -1.82 -21.68
CA LYS A 638 -22.25 -2.03 -22.15
C LYS A 638 -21.86 -3.50 -22.04
N LEU A 639 -21.56 -4.14 -23.17
CA LEU A 639 -20.97 -5.49 -23.18
C LEU A 639 -19.58 -5.46 -22.53
N ILE A 640 -19.38 -6.26 -21.47
CA ILE A 640 -18.13 -6.36 -20.72
C ILE A 640 -17.49 -7.75 -20.80
N TRP A 641 -18.23 -8.78 -21.24
CA TRP A 641 -17.75 -10.13 -21.44
C TRP A 641 -18.54 -10.87 -22.51
N GLY A 642 -17.85 -11.71 -23.28
CA GLY A 642 -18.42 -12.63 -24.22
C GLY A 642 -18.69 -12.07 -25.61
N GLU A 643 -19.33 -12.87 -26.44
CA GLU A 643 -19.65 -12.57 -27.84
C GLU A 643 -21.15 -12.84 -28.10
N GLU A 644 -21.81 -11.94 -28.77
CA GLU A 644 -23.21 -12.11 -29.19
C GLU A 644 -23.29 -13.02 -30.42
N PRO A 645 -24.42 -13.77 -30.65
CA PRO A 645 -24.63 -14.61 -31.83
C PRO A 645 -24.73 -13.85 -33.17
#